data_e9e3a562a8d32e78801692697797e0b0
#
_entry.id   e9e3a562a8d32e78801692697797e0b0
#
_cell.length_a   1.000
_cell.length_b   1.000
_cell.length_c   1.000
_cell.angle_alpha   90.00
_cell.angle_beta   90.00
_cell.angle_gamma   90.00
#
_symmetry.space_group_name_H-M   'P 1'
#
loop_
_entity.id
_entity.type
_entity.pdbx_description
1 polymer ?
#
loop_
_entity_poly.entity_id
_entity_poly.type
_entity_poly.pdbx_seq_one_letter_code
_entity_poly.pdbx_strand_id
1 'polypeptide(L)'
;MSLGAFLGRRLLEPKVRIPAIAIDISISRGRMRKVLTYILLVLVSLCPFGAVAQPDSVSLQGVEVTGVAPCREAMASTPVQAFTQERLHALGIGTMTEVLRHIAGITVRDYGGAGGMKTVSVRGIGARHTGVVYDGLAVGDCQTGETDLSRFTVDNMSRLAMVVGDGDDIFVPARQAAAPASLHIVTTPDSAGWQARVSAGSWATLSPSLRVALPVGKAMVDVSCNYQHSDNNYPFYLRNVTLVTKEHRRNSKMDAGRAEAGMRWMPAPQTVLTARAYYYDNDRQLPGIVRLYTQDNDEQLRERNAFVQSSLRTALADWLLWQANAKFSWAASAYRVGQPSGGITSQSYWQREYYASTALLLSPFRAGAWRNLTIDYSADISQNNLNCTLDKWGYPQRITFLQSLSAKYSSGRITAIARGLWTNCLDRENGGEGSRHEQRLSPSVSMSVRVLDNNRLMLRAFWKNTFRMPTFNELYYYHIGTDNLLPETTSQWNIGAVTEHSFGTGVGSLALMASADAYVAKVEDKIVAIPFNMFVWRMMNLAKVRTSGVDITTNMAWQAARRHRLTLSANYSFQRAQNRSNPSSPNYGNQIVYTPQNTFAVTAGWENPWADVIVTVDGMDERWTTNEHSNGTRMDGFAEMDITLRRSFSLWGARAVADAAVLNLTDRQYDIVAHYPMPG
;
A
#
# COMPACT_ATOMS: atom_id res chain seq x y z
N MET A 1 67.18 -1.00 -21.39
CA MET A 1 67.71 -1.78 -20.26
C MET A 1 66.55 -1.95 -19.31
N SER A 2 66.08 -3.09 -19.29
CA SER A 2 65.58 -4.14 -18.38
C SER A 2 64.36 -3.68 -17.52
N LEU A 3 63.18 -4.18 -17.85
CA LEU A 3 62.56 -5.49 -17.52
C LEU A 3 62.51 -5.75 -15.99
N GLY A 4 61.29 -5.84 -15.49
CA GLY A 4 60.98 -6.34 -14.17
C GLY A 4 59.48 -6.40 -13.95
N ALA A 5 58.86 -7.49 -14.42
CA ALA A 5 57.50 -7.89 -14.15
C ALA A 5 57.27 -8.14 -12.66
N PHE A 6 56.08 -7.83 -12.17
CA PHE A 6 55.44 -8.71 -11.17
C PHE A 6 53.90 -8.63 -11.28
N LEU A 7 53.38 -9.71 -11.80
CA LEU A 7 51.98 -10.11 -11.68
C LEU A 7 51.66 -10.37 -10.20
N GLY A 8 50.75 -9.60 -9.63
CA GLY A 8 50.09 -9.87 -8.37
C GLY A 8 48.59 -9.93 -8.57
N ARG A 9 48.09 -11.07 -9.06
CA ARG A 9 46.66 -11.41 -8.95
C ARG A 9 46.32 -11.54 -7.46
N ARG A 10 45.61 -10.57 -6.92
CA ARG A 10 44.80 -10.78 -5.72
C ARG A 10 43.43 -11.20 -6.16
N LEU A 11 43.14 -12.47 -6.03
CA LEU A 11 41.79 -13.02 -5.97
C LEU A 11 41.06 -12.33 -4.81
N LEU A 12 40.07 -11.56 -5.12
CA LEU A 12 39.10 -11.07 -4.15
C LEU A 12 38.24 -12.26 -3.74
N GLU A 13 38.51 -12.82 -2.59
CA GLU A 13 37.58 -13.74 -1.93
C GLU A 13 36.32 -12.97 -1.55
N PRO A 14 35.13 -13.47 -1.87
CA PRO A 14 33.87 -12.89 -1.38
C PRO A 14 33.80 -13.21 0.12
N LYS A 15 34.07 -12.25 0.98
CA LYS A 15 33.73 -12.33 2.40
C LYS A 15 32.22 -12.17 2.57
N VAL A 16 31.49 -13.26 2.42
CA VAL A 16 30.15 -13.41 2.95
C VAL A 16 30.24 -13.28 4.46
N ARG A 17 29.95 -12.13 5.00
CA ARG A 17 29.72 -11.95 6.44
C ARG A 17 28.32 -12.40 6.74
N ILE A 18 28.17 -13.62 7.22
CA ILE A 18 26.97 -14.07 7.93
C ILE A 18 26.92 -13.25 9.22
N PRO A 19 25.90 -12.43 9.49
CA PRO A 19 25.76 -11.78 10.79
C PRO A 19 25.43 -12.85 11.82
N ALA A 20 26.40 -13.18 12.67
CA ALA A 20 26.15 -13.96 13.86
C ALA A 20 25.14 -13.19 14.73
N ILE A 21 24.05 -13.84 15.13
CA ILE A 21 23.12 -13.35 16.14
C ILE A 21 23.88 -13.36 17.48
N ALA A 22 24.52 -12.24 17.79
CA ALA A 22 24.99 -11.95 19.13
C ALA A 22 23.98 -10.97 19.74
N ILE A 23 23.22 -11.44 20.73
CA ILE A 23 22.40 -10.58 21.59
C ILE A 23 23.37 -9.85 22.51
N ASP A 24 23.86 -8.70 22.05
CA ASP A 24 24.63 -7.79 22.91
C ASP A 24 23.73 -6.58 23.23
N ILE A 25 23.18 -6.60 24.44
CA ILE A 25 22.27 -5.56 24.96
C ILE A 25 23.12 -4.46 25.56
N SER A 26 23.62 -3.54 24.73
CA SER A 26 24.16 -2.27 25.19
C SER A 26 23.12 -1.17 25.12
N ILE A 27 22.42 -0.96 26.22
CA ILE A 27 21.32 0.00 26.37
C ILE A 27 21.87 1.36 26.78
N SER A 28 21.70 2.38 25.96
CA SER A 28 21.88 3.77 26.40
C SER A 28 20.75 4.17 27.37
N ARG A 29 21.17 4.53 28.58
CA ARG A 29 20.40 4.50 29.85
C ARG A 29 19.47 5.71 30.10
N GLY A 30 18.63 6.18 29.18
CA GLY A 30 17.83 7.34 29.58
C GLY A 30 16.33 7.29 29.28
N ARG A 31 15.94 7.00 28.07
CA ARG A 31 14.53 7.07 27.62
C ARG A 31 13.85 5.71 27.46
N MET A 32 14.59 4.70 27.05
CA MET A 32 14.04 3.36 26.80
C MET A 32 13.63 2.64 28.08
N ARG A 33 14.29 2.91 29.22
CA ARG A 33 13.89 2.37 30.53
C ARG A 33 12.48 2.77 30.95
N LYS A 34 12.07 4.00 30.67
CA LYS A 34 10.72 4.48 31.00
C LYS A 34 9.66 3.83 30.13
N VAL A 35 9.90 3.71 28.81
CA VAL A 35 8.95 3.08 27.88
C VAL A 35 8.84 1.58 28.16
N LEU A 36 9.96 0.89 28.37
CA LEU A 36 9.94 -0.54 28.70
C LEU A 36 9.28 -0.80 30.05
N THR A 37 9.49 0.09 31.05
CA THR A 37 8.84 0.00 32.37
C THR A 37 7.34 0.25 32.27
N TYR A 38 6.88 1.18 31.43
CA TYR A 38 5.46 1.39 31.21
C TYR A 38 4.81 0.24 30.42
N ILE A 39 5.48 -0.31 29.42
CA ILE A 39 5.00 -1.50 28.69
C ILE A 39 4.95 -2.71 29.64
N LEU A 40 5.96 -2.92 30.48
CA LEU A 40 5.98 -4.01 31.47
C LEU A 40 4.91 -3.82 32.56
N LEU A 41 4.69 -2.60 33.02
CA LEU A 41 3.62 -2.27 33.99
C LEU A 41 2.22 -2.47 33.40
N VAL A 42 2.01 -2.11 32.13
CA VAL A 42 0.75 -2.37 31.43
C VAL A 42 0.56 -3.88 31.18
N LEU A 43 1.62 -4.61 30.82
CA LEU A 43 1.57 -6.07 30.66
C LEU A 43 1.30 -6.81 31.99
N VAL A 44 1.85 -6.33 33.11
CA VAL A 44 1.63 -6.92 34.46
C VAL A 44 0.23 -6.56 34.99
N SER A 45 -0.31 -5.39 34.66
CA SER A 45 -1.66 -5.00 35.04
C SER A 45 -2.79 -5.63 34.22
N LEU A 46 -2.45 -6.17 33.02
CA LEU A 46 -3.37 -6.88 32.13
C LEU A 46 -3.37 -8.40 32.30
N CYS A 47 -2.51 -8.96 33.17
CA CYS A 47 -2.59 -10.37 33.53
C CYS A 47 -3.71 -10.59 34.57
N PRO A 48 -4.88 -11.14 34.22
CA PRO A 48 -5.81 -11.64 35.20
C PRO A 48 -5.21 -12.90 35.82
N PHE A 49 -4.85 -12.83 37.11
CA PHE A 49 -4.60 -14.01 37.90
C PHE A 49 -5.89 -14.86 37.91
N GLY A 50 -5.84 -16.00 37.27
CA GLY A 50 -6.88 -17.02 37.35
C GLY A 50 -7.62 -17.33 36.05
N ALA A 51 -6.94 -17.86 35.07
CA ALA A 51 -7.59 -18.65 34.02
C ALA A 51 -7.33 -20.13 34.34
N VAL A 52 -8.31 -20.78 34.93
CA VAL A 52 -8.39 -22.24 34.97
C VAL A 52 -8.64 -22.69 33.55
N ALA A 53 -7.68 -23.37 32.96
CA ALA A 53 -7.81 -24.00 31.65
C ALA A 53 -8.85 -25.12 31.78
N GLN A 54 -10.00 -24.96 31.15
CA GLN A 54 -10.87 -26.10 30.84
C GLN A 54 -10.31 -26.82 29.62
N PRO A 55 -10.07 -28.14 29.70
CA PRO A 55 -9.65 -28.95 28.57
C PRO A 55 -10.90 -29.45 27.83
N ASP A 56 -11.40 -28.67 26.90
CA ASP A 56 -12.24 -29.18 25.84
C ASP A 56 -11.65 -28.79 24.48
N SER A 57 -10.51 -29.41 24.18
CA SER A 57 -10.07 -29.54 22.82
C SER A 57 -10.87 -30.65 22.16
N VAL A 58 -12.00 -30.32 21.56
CA VAL A 58 -12.52 -31.09 20.46
C VAL A 58 -11.43 -31.03 19.37
N SER A 59 -10.68 -32.12 19.28
CA SER A 59 -9.80 -32.40 18.15
C SER A 59 -10.71 -32.51 16.92
N LEU A 60 -11.00 -31.39 16.29
CA LEU A 60 -11.42 -31.38 14.90
C LEU A 60 -10.26 -32.03 14.14
N GLN A 61 -10.52 -33.22 13.58
CA GLN A 61 -9.63 -33.84 12.59
C GLN A 61 -9.22 -32.72 11.65
N GLY A 62 -7.90 -32.48 11.58
CA GLY A 62 -7.35 -31.44 10.74
C GLY A 62 -7.89 -31.65 9.34
N VAL A 63 -8.75 -30.76 8.89
CA VAL A 63 -9.00 -30.61 7.47
C VAL A 63 -7.66 -30.14 6.93
N GLU A 64 -6.89 -31.08 6.41
CA GLU A 64 -5.72 -30.78 5.59
C GLU A 64 -6.25 -29.93 4.44
N VAL A 65 -6.09 -28.60 4.54
CA VAL A 65 -6.39 -27.68 3.44
C VAL A 65 -5.28 -27.90 2.40
N THR A 66 -5.43 -28.97 1.65
CA THR A 66 -4.60 -29.29 0.49
C THR A 66 -5.06 -28.43 -0.68
N GLY A 67 -4.72 -27.18 -0.67
CA GLY A 67 -4.99 -26.27 -1.77
C GLY A 67 -4.67 -24.84 -1.37
N VAL A 68 -4.14 -24.04 -2.27
CA VAL A 68 -4.27 -22.58 -2.17
C VAL A 68 -5.77 -22.34 -2.13
N ALA A 69 -6.31 -21.93 -0.97
CA ALA A 69 -7.74 -21.63 -0.88
C ALA A 69 -8.05 -20.61 -1.98
N PRO A 70 -9.03 -20.88 -2.86
CA PRO A 70 -9.33 -19.99 -3.96
C PRO A 70 -9.65 -18.62 -3.37
N CYS A 71 -8.89 -17.60 -3.76
CA CYS A 71 -9.20 -16.25 -3.40
C CYS A 71 -10.46 -15.86 -4.17
N ARG A 72 -11.65 -16.01 -3.56
CA ARG A 72 -12.95 -15.67 -4.17
C ARG A 72 -12.92 -14.30 -4.87
N GLU A 73 -12.04 -13.46 -4.42
CA GLU A 73 -11.89 -12.10 -4.90
C GLU A 73 -11.14 -11.99 -6.21
N ALA A 74 -10.24 -12.92 -6.51
CA ALA A 74 -9.63 -12.97 -7.82
C ALA A 74 -10.64 -13.27 -8.92
N MET A 75 -11.78 -13.89 -8.57
CA MET A 75 -12.93 -14.17 -9.43
C MET A 75 -13.94 -13.02 -9.49
N ALA A 76 -13.54 -11.80 -9.12
CA ALA A 76 -14.38 -10.61 -9.23
C ALA A 76 -14.48 -10.12 -10.68
N SER A 77 -15.51 -9.32 -10.96
CA SER A 77 -15.75 -8.68 -12.27
C SER A 77 -14.69 -7.63 -12.64
N THR A 78 -13.87 -7.22 -11.67
CA THR A 78 -12.71 -6.35 -11.85
C THR A 78 -11.47 -7.00 -11.25
N PRO A 79 -10.24 -6.63 -11.67
CA PRO A 79 -9.01 -7.22 -11.13
C PRO A 79 -8.86 -6.96 -9.63
N VAL A 80 -8.75 -8.03 -8.85
CA VAL A 80 -8.47 -7.97 -7.41
C VAL A 80 -7.31 -8.90 -7.10
N GLN A 81 -6.30 -8.37 -6.40
CA GLN A 81 -5.17 -9.13 -5.89
C GLN A 81 -5.14 -9.00 -4.38
N ALA A 82 -5.40 -10.10 -3.67
CA ALA A 82 -5.52 -10.12 -2.22
C ALA A 82 -4.45 -10.99 -1.56
N PHE A 83 -4.01 -10.55 -0.39
CA PHE A 83 -3.04 -11.20 0.46
C PHE A 83 -3.63 -11.33 1.86
N THR A 84 -3.82 -12.56 2.32
CA THR A 84 -4.11 -12.86 3.72
C THR A 84 -2.81 -12.91 4.53
N GLN A 85 -2.91 -12.91 5.85
CA GLN A 85 -1.73 -13.00 6.71
C GLN A 85 -0.95 -14.29 6.45
N GLU A 86 -1.65 -15.42 6.22
CA GLU A 86 -1.01 -16.70 5.91
C GLU A 86 -0.24 -16.62 4.59
N ARG A 87 -0.81 -15.95 3.58
CA ARG A 87 -0.14 -15.77 2.29
C ARG A 87 1.07 -14.86 2.39
N LEU A 88 1.00 -13.77 3.16
CA LEU A 88 2.15 -12.91 3.43
C LEU A 88 3.28 -13.69 4.09
N HIS A 89 2.92 -14.52 5.07
CA HIS A 89 3.87 -15.42 5.72
C HIS A 89 4.48 -16.43 4.74
N ALA A 90 3.66 -17.08 3.90
CA ALA A 90 4.14 -18.06 2.92
C ALA A 90 5.07 -17.45 1.85
N LEU A 91 4.95 -16.16 1.57
CA LEU A 91 5.82 -15.43 0.65
C LEU A 91 7.05 -14.80 1.33
N GLY A 92 7.23 -14.97 2.65
CA GLY A 92 8.36 -14.38 3.39
C GLY A 92 8.28 -12.86 3.56
N ILE A 93 7.13 -12.26 3.29
CA ILE A 93 6.93 -10.81 3.27
C ILE A 93 6.83 -10.26 4.68
N GLY A 94 7.67 -9.29 5.01
CA GLY A 94 7.74 -8.63 6.31
C GLY A 94 7.37 -7.15 6.33
N THR A 95 7.35 -6.50 5.18
CA THR A 95 7.12 -5.05 5.07
C THR A 95 6.03 -4.71 4.06
N MET A 96 5.43 -3.53 4.19
CA MET A 96 4.44 -3.02 3.23
C MET A 96 5.01 -2.88 1.82
N THR A 97 6.26 -2.45 1.70
CA THR A 97 6.93 -2.28 0.39
C THR A 97 7.07 -3.61 -0.35
N GLU A 98 7.46 -4.67 0.36
CA GLU A 98 7.57 -6.01 -0.21
C GLU A 98 6.20 -6.51 -0.71
N VAL A 99 5.11 -6.34 0.08
CA VAL A 99 3.76 -6.69 -0.40
C VAL A 99 3.43 -5.98 -1.70
N LEU A 100 3.68 -4.68 -1.76
CA LEU A 100 3.32 -3.85 -2.91
C LEU A 100 4.10 -4.24 -4.18
N ARG A 101 5.36 -4.66 -4.04
CA ARG A 101 6.16 -5.18 -5.17
C ARG A 101 5.60 -6.50 -5.73
N HIS A 102 4.87 -7.28 -4.91
CA HIS A 102 4.22 -8.51 -5.32
C HIS A 102 2.83 -8.32 -5.95
N ILE A 103 2.43 -7.09 -6.25
CA ILE A 103 1.15 -6.80 -6.90
C ILE A 103 1.40 -6.37 -8.34
N ALA A 104 0.84 -7.10 -9.30
CA ALA A 104 0.92 -6.71 -10.71
C ALA A 104 0.19 -5.39 -10.97
N GLY A 105 0.71 -4.57 -11.89
CA GLY A 105 0.15 -3.27 -12.22
C GLY A 105 0.57 -2.14 -11.30
N ILE A 106 1.42 -2.39 -10.30
CA ILE A 106 1.89 -1.39 -9.35
C ILE A 106 3.34 -0.97 -9.63
N THR A 107 3.57 0.32 -9.52
CA THR A 107 4.91 0.90 -9.40
C THR A 107 5.04 1.58 -8.04
N VAL A 108 5.97 1.13 -7.21
CA VAL A 108 6.27 1.73 -5.91
C VAL A 108 7.32 2.81 -6.10
N ARG A 109 7.07 4.00 -5.56
CA ARG A 109 8.09 5.05 -5.37
C ARG A 109 8.59 4.98 -3.94
N ASP A 110 9.88 4.74 -3.78
CA ASP A 110 10.57 4.65 -2.50
C ASP A 110 11.71 5.67 -2.46
N TYR A 111 11.71 6.51 -1.44
CA TYR A 111 12.70 7.58 -1.25
C TYR A 111 13.87 7.17 -0.34
N GLY A 112 14.14 5.87 -0.27
CA GLY A 112 15.33 5.29 0.33
C GLY A 112 15.14 4.68 1.72
N GLY A 113 15.30 3.37 1.82
CA GLY A 113 15.38 2.60 3.04
C GLY A 113 14.13 2.67 3.95
N ALA A 114 14.34 2.39 5.24
CA ALA A 114 13.26 2.32 6.22
C ALA A 114 12.56 3.67 6.44
N GLY A 115 13.29 4.78 6.39
CA GLY A 115 12.77 6.14 6.63
C GLY A 115 12.18 6.83 5.40
N GLY A 116 12.31 6.26 4.19
CA GLY A 116 11.79 6.85 2.97
C GLY A 116 10.27 6.86 2.90
N MET A 117 9.69 7.91 2.32
CA MET A 117 8.28 7.92 1.95
C MET A 117 8.00 6.88 0.88
N LYS A 118 6.86 6.20 0.96
CA LYS A 118 6.47 5.14 0.03
C LYS A 118 5.09 5.40 -0.54
N THR A 119 5.01 5.62 -1.86
CA THR A 119 3.75 5.81 -2.56
C THR A 119 3.60 4.82 -3.72
N VAL A 120 2.38 4.58 -4.14
CA VAL A 120 2.08 3.62 -5.21
C VAL A 120 1.32 4.28 -6.34
N SER A 121 1.74 3.98 -7.56
CA SER A 121 1.03 4.29 -8.78
C SER A 121 0.50 3.00 -9.41
N VAL A 122 -0.79 2.95 -9.67
CA VAL A 122 -1.41 1.81 -10.35
C VAL A 122 -1.48 2.10 -11.83
N ARG A 123 -0.96 1.17 -12.66
CA ARG A 123 -1.02 1.23 -14.13
C ARG A 123 -0.53 2.55 -14.73
N GLY A 124 0.46 3.20 -14.09
CA GLY A 124 1.04 4.47 -14.55
C GLY A 124 0.12 5.68 -14.51
N ILE A 125 -1.06 5.59 -13.88
CA ILE A 125 -2.01 6.71 -13.77
C ILE A 125 -1.47 7.78 -12.80
N GLY A 126 -0.77 7.38 -11.76
CA GLY A 126 -0.16 8.25 -10.75
C GLY A 126 -0.65 7.95 -9.34
N ALA A 127 0.20 8.26 -8.33
CA ALA A 127 -0.08 7.92 -6.94
C ALA A 127 -1.29 8.68 -6.37
N ARG A 128 -1.56 9.90 -6.82
CA ARG A 128 -2.71 10.71 -6.41
C ARG A 128 -4.07 10.14 -6.86
N HIS A 129 -4.07 9.22 -7.80
CA HIS A 129 -5.25 8.48 -8.26
C HIS A 129 -5.46 7.15 -7.55
N THR A 130 -4.58 6.77 -6.63
CA THR A 130 -4.69 5.52 -5.89
C THR A 130 -5.34 5.77 -4.53
N GLY A 131 -6.53 5.22 -4.32
CA GLY A 131 -7.23 5.30 -3.04
C GLY A 131 -6.62 4.34 -2.02
N VAL A 132 -6.69 4.69 -0.73
CA VAL A 132 -6.38 3.79 0.38
C VAL A 132 -7.60 3.67 1.26
N VAL A 133 -8.03 2.45 1.54
CA VAL A 133 -9.19 2.12 2.36
C VAL A 133 -8.72 1.32 3.57
N TYR A 134 -9.02 1.79 4.76
CA TYR A 134 -8.63 1.17 6.03
C TYR A 134 -9.89 0.74 6.80
N ASP A 135 -10.04 -0.57 7.01
CA ASP A 135 -11.24 -1.18 7.61
C ASP A 135 -12.56 -0.63 7.02
N GLY A 136 -12.62 -0.54 5.67
CA GLY A 136 -13.81 -0.13 4.93
C GLY A 136 -14.00 1.37 4.74
N LEU A 137 -13.17 2.25 5.33
CA LEU A 137 -13.26 3.69 5.15
C LEU A 137 -12.00 4.28 4.51
N ALA A 138 -12.21 5.19 3.55
CA ALA A 138 -11.09 5.82 2.85
C ALA A 138 -10.22 6.67 3.78
N VAL A 139 -8.91 6.56 3.60
CA VAL A 139 -7.89 7.39 4.24
C VAL A 139 -7.26 8.25 3.17
N GLY A 140 -7.33 9.55 3.33
CA GLY A 140 -6.80 10.51 2.36
C GLY A 140 -5.89 11.56 3.00
N ASP A 141 -5.21 12.28 2.15
CA ASP A 141 -4.42 13.46 2.45
C ASP A 141 -4.87 14.59 1.53
N CYS A 142 -5.49 15.64 2.10
CA CYS A 142 -5.97 16.77 1.30
C CYS A 142 -4.86 17.74 0.91
N GLN A 143 -3.70 17.67 1.58
CA GLN A 143 -2.55 18.51 1.32
C GLN A 143 -1.83 18.07 0.04
N THR A 144 -1.39 16.82 -0.01
CA THR A 144 -0.55 16.26 -1.08
C THR A 144 -1.32 15.41 -2.07
N GLY A 145 -2.45 14.82 -1.65
CA GLY A 145 -3.23 13.84 -2.40
C GLY A 145 -2.61 12.45 -2.47
N GLU A 146 -1.44 12.26 -1.84
CA GLU A 146 -0.74 10.98 -1.81
C GLU A 146 -0.71 10.43 -0.38
N THR A 147 -0.92 9.15 -0.22
CA THR A 147 -0.86 8.48 1.08
C THR A 147 0.50 7.81 1.23
N ASP A 148 1.28 8.19 2.25
CA ASP A 148 2.50 7.46 2.62
C ASP A 148 2.13 6.10 3.23
N LEU A 149 2.44 5.03 2.52
CA LEU A 149 2.13 3.66 2.93
C LEU A 149 3.10 3.12 3.98
N SER A 150 4.24 3.79 4.23
CA SER A 150 5.18 3.42 5.30
C SER A 150 4.58 3.50 6.70
N ARG A 151 3.49 4.27 6.85
CA ARG A 151 2.77 4.41 8.12
C ARG A 151 1.92 3.20 8.52
N PHE A 152 1.72 2.23 7.62
CA PHE A 152 0.99 1.00 7.89
C PHE A 152 1.96 -0.18 8.04
N THR A 153 1.66 -1.09 8.95
CA THR A 153 2.46 -2.30 9.16
C THR A 153 1.66 -3.54 8.76
N VAL A 154 2.36 -4.54 8.22
CA VAL A 154 1.76 -5.84 7.90
C VAL A 154 1.43 -6.67 9.14
N ASP A 155 2.02 -6.36 10.31
CA ASP A 155 1.89 -7.14 11.53
C ASP A 155 0.46 -7.14 12.12
N ASN A 156 -0.30 -6.06 11.90
CA ASN A 156 -1.68 -5.97 12.38
C ASN A 156 -2.74 -6.20 11.29
N MET A 157 -2.31 -6.48 10.05
CA MET A 157 -3.24 -6.74 8.95
C MET A 157 -3.73 -8.18 8.98
N SER A 158 -5.04 -8.37 8.89
CA SER A 158 -5.63 -9.67 8.57
C SER A 158 -5.66 -9.88 7.06
N ARG A 159 -5.80 -8.79 6.30
CA ARG A 159 -5.87 -8.85 4.84
C ARG A 159 -5.47 -7.52 4.20
N LEU A 160 -4.80 -7.63 3.04
CA LEU A 160 -4.53 -6.52 2.13
C LEU A 160 -5.04 -6.91 0.74
N ALA A 161 -5.73 -5.99 0.06
CA ALA A 161 -6.19 -6.23 -1.31
C ALA A 161 -6.02 -4.98 -2.17
N MET A 162 -5.48 -5.14 -3.37
CA MET A 162 -5.53 -4.14 -4.42
C MET A 162 -6.73 -4.42 -5.31
N VAL A 163 -7.61 -3.45 -5.43
CA VAL A 163 -8.81 -3.47 -6.28
C VAL A 163 -8.60 -2.46 -7.40
N VAL A 164 -8.65 -2.92 -8.65
CA VAL A 164 -8.60 -2.06 -9.84
C VAL A 164 -10.02 -1.97 -10.41
N GLY A 165 -10.58 -0.78 -10.52
CA GLY A 165 -12.00 -0.59 -10.79
C GLY A 165 -12.83 -0.48 -9.50
N ASP A 166 -14.01 -1.09 -9.45
CA ASP A 166 -14.95 -0.96 -8.33
C ASP A 166 -15.05 -2.17 -7.40
N GLY A 167 -14.54 -3.34 -7.83
CA GLY A 167 -14.79 -4.59 -7.12
C GLY A 167 -16.26 -5.05 -7.23
N ASP A 168 -16.58 -6.20 -6.63
CA ASP A 168 -17.92 -6.81 -6.69
C ASP A 168 -18.83 -6.43 -5.52
N ASP A 169 -18.29 -5.81 -4.47
CA ASP A 169 -19.09 -5.31 -3.35
C ASP A 169 -19.64 -3.94 -3.71
N ILE A 170 -20.97 -3.86 -3.85
CA ILE A 170 -21.67 -2.59 -4.10
C ILE A 170 -22.10 -1.91 -2.81
N PHE A 171 -22.18 -2.65 -1.68
CA PHE A 171 -22.61 -2.13 -0.38
C PHE A 171 -21.45 -1.48 0.37
N VAL A 172 -20.95 -0.39 -0.20
CA VAL A 172 -19.79 0.36 0.27
C VAL A 172 -20.07 1.87 0.24
N PRO A 173 -19.36 2.68 1.03
CA PRO A 173 -19.43 4.14 0.93
C PRO A 173 -19.16 4.64 -0.48
N ALA A 174 -19.86 5.69 -0.92
CA ALA A 174 -19.73 6.28 -2.24
C ALA A 174 -18.28 6.70 -2.57
N ARG A 175 -17.54 7.16 -1.56
CA ARG A 175 -16.13 7.58 -1.70
C ARG A 175 -15.18 6.46 -2.18
N GLN A 176 -15.50 5.19 -1.92
CA GLN A 176 -14.66 4.09 -2.42
C GLN A 176 -14.70 3.96 -3.95
N ALA A 177 -15.80 4.40 -4.58
CA ALA A 177 -15.92 4.40 -6.03
C ALA A 177 -15.20 5.58 -6.71
N ALA A 178 -14.73 6.57 -5.97
CA ALA A 178 -14.14 7.79 -6.53
C ALA A 178 -12.75 7.60 -7.16
N ALA A 179 -12.00 6.56 -6.79
CA ALA A 179 -10.67 6.29 -7.32
C ALA A 179 -10.68 5.21 -8.42
N PRO A 180 -9.79 5.27 -9.44
CA PRO A 180 -9.66 4.25 -10.48
C PRO A 180 -9.10 2.92 -9.94
N ALA A 181 -8.38 2.96 -8.83
CA ALA A 181 -7.90 1.79 -8.10
C ALA A 181 -7.74 2.12 -6.61
N SER A 182 -7.89 1.13 -5.74
CA SER A 182 -7.78 1.32 -4.30
C SER A 182 -7.09 0.15 -3.60
N LEU A 183 -6.25 0.47 -2.62
CA LEU A 183 -5.61 -0.48 -1.71
C LEU A 183 -6.46 -0.61 -0.45
N HIS A 184 -6.98 -1.79 -0.20
CA HIS A 184 -7.80 -2.11 0.97
C HIS A 184 -6.98 -2.80 2.03
N ILE A 185 -6.92 -2.22 3.22
CA ILE A 185 -6.25 -2.73 4.41
C ILE A 185 -7.34 -3.12 5.41
N VAL A 186 -7.33 -4.37 5.84
CA VAL A 186 -8.26 -4.90 6.86
C VAL A 186 -7.43 -5.34 8.05
N THR A 187 -7.77 -4.83 9.22
CA THR A 187 -7.06 -5.13 10.47
C THR A 187 -7.92 -5.87 11.49
N THR A 188 -9.23 -5.97 11.27
CA THR A 188 -10.12 -6.71 12.16
C THR A 188 -9.67 -8.16 12.33
N PRO A 189 -9.44 -8.65 13.56
CA PRO A 189 -9.01 -10.03 13.79
C PRO A 189 -10.15 -11.02 13.52
N ASP A 190 -9.80 -12.17 12.94
CA ASP A 190 -10.75 -13.26 12.69
C ASP A 190 -11.02 -14.10 13.94
N SER A 191 -10.07 -14.14 14.88
CA SER A 191 -10.14 -14.94 16.11
C SER A 191 -9.45 -14.25 17.27
N ALA A 192 -9.80 -14.68 18.49
CA ALA A 192 -9.09 -14.29 19.69
C ALA A 192 -7.68 -14.87 19.73
N GLY A 193 -6.74 -14.12 20.28
CA GLY A 193 -5.36 -14.55 20.40
C GLY A 193 -4.42 -13.37 20.62
N TRP A 194 -3.15 -13.68 20.74
CA TRP A 194 -2.09 -12.69 20.78
C TRP A 194 -0.97 -13.02 19.80
N GLN A 195 -0.31 -12.01 19.31
CA GLN A 195 0.84 -12.12 18.45
C GLN A 195 1.89 -11.10 18.89
N ALA A 196 3.09 -11.55 19.18
CA ALA A 196 4.24 -10.69 19.43
C ALA A 196 5.32 -11.01 18.38
N ARG A 197 5.92 -9.97 17.81
CA ARG A 197 7.01 -10.10 16.85
C ARG A 197 8.12 -9.13 17.24
N VAL A 198 9.35 -9.57 17.11
CA VAL A 198 10.53 -8.71 17.18
C VAL A 198 11.35 -8.96 15.93
N SER A 199 11.57 -7.91 15.15
CA SER A 199 12.46 -7.97 13.98
C SER A 199 13.67 -7.10 14.26
N ALA A 200 14.86 -7.63 13.98
CA ALA A 200 16.11 -6.89 14.03
C ALA A 200 16.82 -7.04 12.67
N GLY A 201 17.45 -5.99 12.19
CA GLY A 201 18.07 -5.98 10.88
C GLY A 201 19.30 -5.09 10.81
N SER A 202 19.87 -4.96 9.61
CA SER A 202 20.99 -4.09 9.31
C SER A 202 20.71 -2.64 9.70
N TRP A 203 21.76 -1.86 9.91
CA TRP A 203 21.71 -0.42 10.24
C TRP A 203 20.89 -0.09 11.49
N ALA A 204 21.11 -0.91 12.55
CA ALA A 204 20.41 -0.81 13.82
C ALA A 204 18.86 -0.85 13.70
N THR A 205 18.34 -1.47 12.67
CA THR A 205 16.88 -1.61 12.51
C THR A 205 16.33 -2.53 13.57
N LEU A 206 15.32 -2.04 14.33
CA LEU A 206 14.60 -2.80 15.36
C LEU A 206 13.12 -2.48 15.24
N SER A 207 12.29 -3.52 15.15
CA SER A 207 10.83 -3.37 15.01
C SER A 207 10.07 -4.38 15.87
N PRO A 208 9.85 -4.09 17.17
CA PRO A 208 8.93 -4.85 18.01
C PRO A 208 7.48 -4.52 17.68
N SER A 209 6.62 -5.52 17.68
CA SER A 209 5.18 -5.39 17.55
C SER A 209 4.45 -6.34 18.50
N LEU A 210 3.28 -5.90 18.96
CA LEU A 210 2.38 -6.70 19.79
C LEU A 210 0.95 -6.46 19.32
N ARG A 211 0.20 -7.53 19.14
CA ARG A 211 -1.23 -7.51 18.89
C ARG A 211 -1.92 -8.47 19.84
N VAL A 212 -3.01 -8.03 20.41
CA VAL A 212 -3.86 -8.83 21.32
C VAL A 212 -5.31 -8.65 20.91
N ALA A 213 -6.05 -9.75 20.74
CA ALA A 213 -7.47 -9.76 20.43
C ALA A 213 -8.20 -10.64 21.45
N LEU A 214 -9.19 -10.08 22.13
CA LEU A 214 -9.91 -10.74 23.21
C LEU A 214 -11.43 -10.65 23.00
N PRO A 215 -12.18 -11.73 23.26
CA PRO A 215 -13.63 -11.68 23.29
C PRO A 215 -14.09 -11.03 24.60
N VAL A 216 -14.98 -10.04 24.52
CA VAL A 216 -15.59 -9.36 25.65
C VAL A 216 -17.11 -9.41 25.46
N GLY A 217 -17.77 -10.41 26.03
CA GLY A 217 -19.18 -10.66 25.83
C GLY A 217 -19.50 -10.93 24.34
N LYS A 218 -20.32 -10.09 23.71
CA LYS A 218 -20.65 -10.16 22.29
C LYS A 218 -19.71 -9.34 21.40
N ALA A 219 -18.62 -8.82 21.97
CA ALA A 219 -17.64 -8.02 21.24
C ALA A 219 -16.30 -8.77 21.13
N MET A 220 -15.58 -8.52 20.04
CA MET A 220 -14.16 -8.78 19.91
C MET A 220 -13.45 -7.44 20.00
N VAL A 221 -12.53 -7.31 20.94
CA VAL A 221 -11.71 -6.11 21.14
C VAL A 221 -10.27 -6.45 20.80
N ASP A 222 -9.60 -5.59 20.04
CA ASP A 222 -8.19 -5.75 19.72
C ASP A 222 -7.38 -4.48 20.00
N VAL A 223 -6.14 -4.70 20.39
CA VAL A 223 -5.14 -3.63 20.57
C VAL A 223 -3.86 -4.06 19.90
N SER A 224 -3.24 -3.17 19.17
CA SER A 224 -1.92 -3.40 18.59
C SER A 224 -1.00 -2.20 18.80
N CYS A 225 0.28 -2.50 19.04
CA CYS A 225 1.35 -1.52 19.15
C CYS A 225 2.54 -1.99 18.32
N ASN A 226 3.16 -1.06 17.61
CA ASN A 226 4.39 -1.30 16.86
C ASN A 226 5.31 -0.10 17.06
N TYR A 227 6.60 -0.37 17.25
CA TYR A 227 7.65 0.63 17.21
C TYR A 227 8.67 0.22 16.16
N GLN A 228 9.25 1.17 15.46
CA GLN A 228 10.29 0.95 14.47
C GLN A 228 11.39 1.98 14.66
N HIS A 229 12.61 1.51 14.78
CA HIS A 229 13.83 2.31 14.81
C HIS A 229 14.76 1.88 13.71
N SER A 230 15.48 2.79 13.09
CA SER A 230 16.59 2.49 12.19
C SER A 230 17.53 3.70 12.09
N ASP A 231 18.83 3.48 12.15
CA ASP A 231 19.82 4.49 11.78
C ASP A 231 19.86 4.70 10.26
N ASN A 232 19.43 3.69 9.50
CA ASN A 232 19.27 3.73 8.03
C ASN A 232 20.52 4.28 7.30
N ASN A 233 21.70 4.11 7.89
CA ASN A 233 22.99 4.63 7.43
C ASN A 233 23.71 3.66 6.47
N TYR A 234 22.97 3.06 5.55
CA TYR A 234 23.46 2.06 4.62
C TYR A 234 24.55 2.61 3.68
N PRO A 235 25.50 1.75 3.23
CA PRO A 235 26.50 2.11 2.25
C PRO A 235 25.89 2.22 0.85
N PHE A 236 26.42 3.14 0.04
CA PHE A 236 26.13 3.26 -1.38
C PHE A 236 27.39 3.68 -2.14
N TYR A 237 27.39 3.52 -3.47
CA TYR A 237 28.50 3.94 -4.30
C TYR A 237 28.18 5.26 -5.00
N LEU A 238 29.02 6.28 -4.71
CA LEU A 238 28.94 7.57 -5.38
C LEU A 238 29.90 7.55 -6.58
N ARG A 239 29.35 7.77 -7.77
CA ARG A 239 30.13 7.83 -9.00
C ARG A 239 30.32 9.29 -9.41
N ASN A 240 31.58 9.71 -9.54
CA ASN A 240 31.97 11.00 -10.12
C ASN A 240 32.87 10.73 -11.34
N VAL A 241 32.29 10.77 -12.54
CA VAL A 241 32.93 10.40 -13.82
C VAL A 241 33.56 9.00 -13.74
N THR A 242 34.86 8.90 -13.48
CA THR A 242 35.63 7.63 -13.35
C THR A 242 35.87 7.23 -11.90
N LEU A 243 35.77 8.17 -10.96
CA LEU A 243 35.98 7.89 -9.54
C LEU A 243 34.71 7.31 -8.92
N VAL A 244 34.87 6.17 -8.27
CA VAL A 244 33.81 5.51 -7.51
C VAL A 244 34.24 5.45 -6.04
N THR A 245 33.49 6.10 -5.15
CA THR A 245 33.71 6.07 -3.71
C THR A 245 32.58 5.34 -3.01
N LYS A 246 32.88 4.62 -1.94
CA LYS A 246 31.88 4.00 -1.08
C LYS A 246 31.58 4.97 0.05
N GLU A 247 30.34 5.44 0.07
CA GLU A 247 29.84 6.41 1.04
C GLU A 247 28.77 5.76 1.91
N HIS A 248 28.36 6.45 2.98
CA HIS A 248 27.24 6.03 3.83
C HIS A 248 26.16 7.12 3.83
N ARG A 249 24.88 6.69 3.82
CA ARG A 249 23.78 7.63 3.99
C ARG A 249 23.92 8.34 5.34
N ARG A 250 23.86 9.66 5.32
CA ARG A 250 23.87 10.52 6.51
C ARG A 250 22.48 11.14 6.66
N ASN A 251 22.17 11.62 7.86
CA ASN A 251 20.88 12.24 8.17
C ASN A 251 19.67 11.36 7.71
N SER A 252 19.70 10.06 8.07
CA SER A 252 18.73 9.08 7.59
C SER A 252 17.99 8.33 8.69
N LYS A 253 18.28 8.65 9.96
CA LYS A 253 17.69 8.01 11.13
C LYS A 253 16.17 8.22 11.18
N MET A 254 15.44 7.18 11.63
CA MET A 254 14.01 7.25 11.88
C MET A 254 13.62 6.58 13.19
N ASP A 255 12.58 7.14 13.81
CA ASP A 255 11.88 6.60 14.96
C ASP A 255 10.38 6.72 14.73
N ALA A 256 9.66 5.59 14.63
CA ALA A 256 8.23 5.59 14.37
C ALA A 256 7.47 4.72 15.37
N GLY A 257 6.37 5.23 15.89
CA GLY A 257 5.45 4.50 16.79
C GLY A 257 4.05 4.43 16.21
N ARG A 258 3.38 3.27 16.36
CA ARG A 258 1.98 3.06 15.99
C ARG A 258 1.24 2.44 17.15
N ALA A 259 0.01 2.89 17.37
CA ALA A 259 -0.90 2.29 18.33
C ALA A 259 -2.30 2.26 17.73
N GLU A 260 -2.97 1.14 17.89
CA GLU A 260 -4.33 0.96 17.40
C GLU A 260 -5.18 0.24 18.45
N ALA A 261 -6.47 0.58 18.45
CA ALA A 261 -7.47 -0.13 19.22
C ALA A 261 -8.70 -0.34 18.35
N GLY A 262 -9.24 -1.55 18.37
CA GLY A 262 -10.40 -1.95 17.58
C GLY A 262 -11.45 -2.66 18.41
N MET A 263 -12.68 -2.56 17.93
CA MET A 263 -13.81 -3.29 18.47
C MET A 263 -14.74 -3.72 17.36
N ARG A 264 -15.17 -4.98 17.40
CA ARG A 264 -16.27 -5.50 16.59
C ARG A 264 -17.34 -6.06 17.54
N TRP A 265 -18.48 -5.41 17.60
CA TRP A 265 -19.58 -5.75 18.51
C TRP A 265 -20.79 -6.21 17.71
N MET A 266 -21.38 -7.35 18.10
CA MET A 266 -22.57 -7.93 17.51
C MET A 266 -23.71 -7.99 18.57
N PRO A 267 -24.40 -6.86 18.83
CA PRO A 267 -25.49 -6.82 19.82
C PRO A 267 -26.65 -7.75 19.44
N ALA A 268 -26.91 -7.89 18.15
CA ALA A 268 -27.91 -8.78 17.57
C ALA A 268 -27.34 -9.55 16.38
N PRO A 269 -27.93 -10.69 15.96
CA PRO A 269 -27.40 -11.54 14.87
C PRO A 269 -27.21 -10.82 13.54
N GLN A 270 -28.01 -9.76 13.27
CA GLN A 270 -27.99 -9.01 12.03
C GLN A 270 -27.40 -7.61 12.16
N THR A 271 -26.81 -7.29 13.33
CA THR A 271 -26.25 -5.98 13.61
C THR A 271 -24.78 -6.11 13.99
N VAL A 272 -23.92 -5.41 13.26
CA VAL A 272 -22.48 -5.36 13.52
C VAL A 272 -22.07 -3.89 13.64
N LEU A 273 -21.46 -3.54 14.76
CA LEU A 273 -20.79 -2.27 14.98
C LEU A 273 -19.28 -2.52 15.01
N THR A 274 -18.54 -1.83 14.18
CA THR A 274 -17.07 -1.79 14.25
C THR A 274 -16.62 -0.40 14.63
N ALA A 275 -15.57 -0.31 15.42
CA ALA A 275 -14.91 0.94 15.75
C ALA A 275 -13.39 0.72 15.71
N ARG A 276 -12.64 1.72 15.25
CA ARG A 276 -11.18 1.70 15.19
C ARG A 276 -10.63 3.07 15.56
N ALA A 277 -9.64 3.06 16.43
CA ALA A 277 -8.78 4.21 16.72
C ALA A 277 -7.37 3.88 16.25
N TYR A 278 -6.71 4.83 15.64
CA TYR A 278 -5.36 4.73 15.08
C TYR A 278 -4.55 5.96 15.48
N TYR A 279 -3.30 5.74 15.86
CA TYR A 279 -2.31 6.79 16.09
C TYR A 279 -0.95 6.40 15.53
N TYR A 280 -0.29 7.34 14.88
CA TYR A 280 1.04 7.21 14.33
C TYR A 280 1.86 8.47 14.61
N ASP A 281 3.09 8.31 15.09
CA ASP A 281 4.09 9.37 15.28
C ASP A 281 5.41 8.89 14.66
N ASN A 282 5.96 9.66 13.74
CA ASN A 282 7.20 9.37 13.06
C ASN A 282 8.10 10.61 13.09
N ASP A 283 9.30 10.45 13.62
CA ASP A 283 10.36 11.45 13.59
C ASP A 283 11.48 10.89 12.73
N ARG A 284 11.70 11.51 11.56
CA ARG A 284 12.69 11.06 10.61
C ARG A 284 13.57 12.19 10.11
N GLN A 285 14.83 11.89 9.99
CA GLN A 285 15.80 12.70 9.26
C GLN A 285 15.59 12.49 7.76
N LEU A 286 15.79 13.52 6.99
CA LEU A 286 15.66 13.48 5.53
C LEU A 286 17.07 13.60 4.91
N PRO A 287 17.59 12.49 4.35
CA PRO A 287 18.96 12.51 3.80
C PRO A 287 19.08 13.33 2.52
N GLY A 288 17.95 13.73 1.91
CA GLY A 288 17.94 14.48 0.66
C GLY A 288 18.52 13.69 -0.53
N ILE A 289 18.68 14.38 -1.67
CA ILE A 289 19.33 13.81 -2.84
C ILE A 289 20.84 13.74 -2.63
N VAL A 290 21.47 12.66 -3.11
CA VAL A 290 22.94 12.55 -3.13
C VAL A 290 23.50 13.51 -4.18
N ARG A 291 24.37 14.43 -3.76
CA ARG A 291 25.08 15.36 -4.61
C ARG A 291 26.59 15.19 -4.44
N LEU A 292 27.33 15.47 -5.52
CA LEU A 292 28.78 15.54 -5.42
C LEU A 292 29.18 16.72 -4.50
N TYR A 293 30.12 16.46 -3.58
CA TYR A 293 30.70 17.45 -2.67
C TYR A 293 29.75 18.07 -1.61
N THR A 294 28.50 17.61 -1.52
CA THR A 294 27.55 18.11 -0.51
C THR A 294 26.83 16.92 0.13
N GLN A 295 27.30 16.50 1.30
CA GLN A 295 26.68 15.39 2.05
C GLN A 295 25.98 15.86 3.32
N ASP A 296 26.12 17.13 3.67
CA ASP A 296 25.55 17.67 4.91
C ASP A 296 24.15 18.20 4.63
N ASN A 297 23.17 17.37 4.96
CA ASN A 297 21.77 17.72 5.04
C ASN A 297 21.32 17.54 6.48
N ASP A 298 20.63 18.54 7.04
CA ASP A 298 20.10 18.54 8.40
C ASP A 298 18.57 18.65 8.44
N GLU A 299 17.94 18.31 7.33
CA GLU A 299 16.49 18.30 7.21
C GLU A 299 15.88 17.21 8.08
N GLN A 300 14.78 17.54 8.73
CA GLN A 300 14.02 16.65 9.58
C GLN A 300 12.52 16.82 9.32
N LEU A 301 11.79 15.72 9.32
CA LEU A 301 10.34 15.69 9.19
C LEU A 301 9.73 14.91 10.34
N ARG A 302 8.85 15.53 11.10
CA ARG A 302 8.01 14.84 12.06
C ARG A 302 6.57 14.79 11.56
N GLU A 303 6.00 13.61 11.53
CA GLU A 303 4.63 13.36 11.08
C GLU A 303 3.82 12.69 12.17
N ARG A 304 2.62 13.18 12.41
CA ARG A 304 1.65 12.59 13.33
C ARG A 304 0.32 12.44 12.64
N ASN A 305 -0.26 11.27 12.73
CA ASN A 305 -1.55 10.94 12.12
C ASN A 305 -2.42 10.24 13.15
N ALA A 306 -3.66 10.66 13.27
CA ALA A 306 -4.64 10.01 14.12
C ALA A 306 -5.99 9.97 13.41
N PHE A 307 -6.73 8.89 13.59
CA PHE A 307 -8.13 8.83 13.22
C PHE A 307 -8.93 7.95 14.18
N VAL A 308 -10.20 8.28 14.28
CA VAL A 308 -11.20 7.43 14.92
C VAL A 308 -12.32 7.24 13.91
N GLN A 309 -12.73 5.99 13.72
CA GLN A 309 -13.79 5.65 12.78
C GLN A 309 -14.74 4.61 13.36
N SER A 310 -15.97 4.63 12.93
CA SER A 310 -16.98 3.62 13.25
C SER A 310 -17.85 3.28 12.05
N SER A 311 -18.31 2.04 12.00
CA SER A 311 -19.24 1.53 11.00
C SER A 311 -20.29 0.68 11.67
N LEU A 312 -21.55 1.05 11.50
CA LEU A 312 -22.72 0.29 11.90
C LEU A 312 -23.34 -0.33 10.65
N ARG A 313 -23.52 -1.65 10.66
CA ARG A 313 -24.24 -2.38 9.60
C ARG A 313 -25.34 -3.21 10.26
N THR A 314 -26.55 -3.07 9.73
CA THR A 314 -27.71 -3.81 10.26
C THR A 314 -28.72 -4.14 9.16
N ALA A 315 -29.44 -5.25 9.30
CA ALA A 315 -30.62 -5.53 8.50
C ALA A 315 -31.83 -4.83 9.12
N LEU A 316 -32.45 -3.95 8.36
CA LEU A 316 -33.74 -3.32 8.74
C LEU A 316 -34.91 -4.23 8.37
N ALA A 317 -34.74 -5.01 7.30
CA ALA A 317 -35.66 -6.05 6.86
C ALA A 317 -34.86 -7.08 6.04
N ASP A 318 -35.45 -8.24 5.73
CA ASP A 318 -34.80 -9.31 4.92
C ASP A 318 -34.36 -8.84 3.52
N TRP A 319 -34.95 -7.76 3.03
CA TRP A 319 -34.66 -7.18 1.71
C TRP A 319 -33.91 -5.85 1.77
N LEU A 320 -33.63 -5.34 3.00
CA LEU A 320 -33.05 -4.02 3.21
C LEU A 320 -31.94 -4.08 4.26
N LEU A 321 -30.70 -3.85 3.83
CA LEU A 321 -29.57 -3.64 4.72
C LEU A 321 -29.25 -2.14 4.77
N TRP A 322 -28.88 -1.67 5.94
CA TRP A 322 -28.43 -0.31 6.19
C TRP A 322 -27.04 -0.29 6.78
N GLN A 323 -26.22 0.63 6.30
CA GLN A 323 -24.90 0.92 6.84
C GLN A 323 -24.77 2.42 7.11
N ALA A 324 -24.20 2.77 8.25
CA ALA A 324 -23.82 4.13 8.59
C ALA A 324 -22.38 4.17 9.06
N ASN A 325 -21.62 5.16 8.62
CA ASN A 325 -20.21 5.31 8.98
C ASN A 325 -19.93 6.73 9.43
N ALA A 326 -18.98 6.86 10.36
CA ALA A 326 -18.45 8.14 10.82
C ALA A 326 -16.94 8.03 11.00
N LYS A 327 -16.20 9.10 10.66
CA LYS A 327 -14.77 9.17 10.83
C LYS A 327 -14.34 10.60 11.13
N PHE A 328 -13.42 10.73 12.06
CA PHE A 328 -12.62 11.93 12.28
C PHE A 328 -11.15 11.61 12.06
N SER A 329 -10.46 12.39 11.25
CA SER A 329 -9.01 12.27 11.03
C SER A 329 -8.32 13.59 11.34
N TRP A 330 -7.14 13.48 11.90
CA TRP A 330 -6.22 14.57 12.16
C TRP A 330 -4.82 14.16 11.73
N ALA A 331 -4.12 15.03 11.02
CA ALA A 331 -2.73 14.83 10.66
C ALA A 331 -1.96 16.14 10.84
N ALA A 332 -0.71 16.02 11.27
CA ALA A 332 0.21 17.14 11.41
C ALA A 332 1.59 16.74 10.91
N SER A 333 2.26 17.63 10.20
CA SER A 333 3.64 17.49 9.78
C SER A 333 4.43 18.73 10.14
N ALA A 334 5.65 18.55 10.62
CA ALA A 334 6.59 19.63 10.93
C ALA A 334 7.91 19.35 10.22
N TYR A 335 8.23 20.17 9.23
CA TYR A 335 9.48 20.15 8.50
C TYR A 335 10.44 21.15 9.10
N ARG A 336 11.68 20.77 9.33
CA ARG A 336 12.75 21.61 9.87
C ARG A 336 13.98 21.51 8.99
N VAL A 337 14.65 22.63 8.81
CA VAL A 337 15.93 22.71 8.10
C VAL A 337 16.84 23.72 8.80
N GLY A 338 18.08 23.34 9.06
CA GLY A 338 19.10 24.26 9.54
C GLY A 338 19.51 25.25 8.45
N GLN A 339 19.78 26.48 8.83
CA GLN A 339 20.29 27.48 7.92
C GLN A 339 21.81 27.59 8.07
N PRO A 340 22.56 27.92 6.98
CA PRO A 340 23.98 28.14 7.06
C PRO A 340 24.38 29.25 8.05
N SER A 341 23.46 30.16 8.37
CA SER A 341 23.60 31.22 9.36
C SER A 341 23.45 30.78 10.82
N GLY A 342 23.22 29.47 11.08
CA GLY A 342 22.98 28.90 12.40
C GLY A 342 21.53 28.99 12.90
N GLY A 343 20.59 29.47 12.07
CA GLY A 343 19.16 29.47 12.37
C GLY A 343 18.49 28.17 11.98
N ILE A 344 17.27 27.92 12.48
CA ILE A 344 16.41 26.80 12.07
C ILE A 344 15.15 27.38 11.45
N THR A 345 14.85 27.01 10.20
CA THR A 345 13.55 27.26 9.59
C THR A 345 12.64 26.08 9.88
N SER A 346 11.43 26.35 10.37
CA SER A 346 10.42 25.33 10.64
C SER A 346 9.11 25.69 9.95
N GLN A 347 8.56 24.75 9.20
CA GLN A 347 7.26 24.86 8.59
C GLN A 347 6.36 23.74 9.12
N SER A 348 5.19 24.10 9.62
CA SER A 348 4.25 23.13 10.15
C SER A 348 2.93 23.20 9.39
N TYR A 349 2.35 22.03 9.16
CA TYR A 349 1.07 21.85 8.52
C TYR A 349 0.20 20.95 9.39
N TRP A 350 -1.10 21.22 9.42
CA TRP A 350 -2.06 20.33 10.06
C TRP A 350 -3.38 20.35 9.34
N GLN A 351 -3.95 19.18 9.17
CA GLN A 351 -5.20 18.95 8.47
C GLN A 351 -6.19 18.17 9.31
N ARG A 352 -7.47 18.38 9.06
CA ARG A 352 -8.57 17.65 9.69
C ARG A 352 -9.56 17.22 8.62
N GLU A 353 -10.13 16.05 8.83
CA GLU A 353 -11.24 15.55 8.05
C GLU A 353 -12.37 15.10 8.97
N TYR A 354 -13.59 15.60 8.72
CA TYR A 354 -14.83 15.08 9.27
C TYR A 354 -15.54 14.37 8.14
N TYR A 355 -15.94 13.13 8.38
CA TYR A 355 -16.57 12.30 7.36
C TYR A 355 -17.75 11.54 7.96
N ALA A 356 -18.86 11.50 7.22
CA ALA A 356 -20.02 10.66 7.50
C ALA A 356 -20.56 10.07 6.22
N SER A 357 -21.09 8.85 6.29
CA SER A 357 -21.75 8.20 5.14
C SER A 357 -22.91 7.32 5.58
N THR A 358 -23.83 7.10 4.66
CA THR A 358 -24.92 6.14 4.78
C THR A 358 -25.05 5.34 3.49
N ALA A 359 -25.39 4.06 3.59
CA ALA A 359 -25.66 3.19 2.44
C ALA A 359 -26.88 2.30 2.70
N LEU A 360 -27.67 2.06 1.67
CA LEU A 360 -28.86 1.23 1.68
C LEU A 360 -28.77 0.21 0.56
N LEU A 361 -28.65 -1.08 0.93
CA LEU A 361 -28.67 -2.18 -0.03
C LEU A 361 -30.06 -2.82 -0.04
N LEU A 362 -30.68 -2.81 -1.21
CA LEU A 362 -32.01 -3.35 -1.46
C LEU A 362 -31.91 -4.64 -2.29
N SER A 363 -32.66 -5.67 -1.89
CA SER A 363 -32.91 -6.88 -2.66
C SER A 363 -34.42 -6.98 -2.95
N PRO A 364 -34.92 -6.19 -3.96
CA PRO A 364 -36.35 -5.92 -4.09
C PRO A 364 -37.16 -7.13 -4.59
N PHE A 365 -36.52 -8.11 -5.22
CA PHE A 365 -37.18 -9.23 -5.85
C PHE A 365 -36.84 -10.55 -5.14
N ARG A 366 -37.86 -11.29 -4.68
CA ARG A 366 -37.67 -12.59 -3.99
C ARG A 366 -37.79 -13.80 -4.93
N ALA A 367 -38.35 -13.60 -6.12
CA ALA A 367 -38.61 -14.67 -7.09
C ALA A 367 -38.43 -14.19 -8.53
N GLY A 368 -38.42 -15.13 -9.47
CA GLY A 368 -38.28 -14.86 -10.90
C GLY A 368 -36.85 -14.55 -11.35
N ALA A 369 -36.70 -14.06 -12.58
CA ALA A 369 -35.42 -13.77 -13.19
C ALA A 369 -34.63 -12.67 -12.46
N TRP A 370 -35.32 -11.73 -11.83
CA TRP A 370 -34.73 -10.59 -11.13
C TRP A 370 -34.39 -10.83 -9.66
N ARG A 371 -34.62 -12.04 -9.12
CA ARG A 371 -34.32 -12.37 -7.71
C ARG A 371 -32.85 -12.11 -7.32
N ASN A 372 -31.97 -12.09 -8.29
CA ASN A 372 -30.53 -11.89 -8.11
C ASN A 372 -30.08 -10.44 -8.35
N LEU A 373 -31.03 -9.50 -8.51
CA LEU A 373 -30.74 -8.09 -8.62
C LEU A 373 -30.68 -7.47 -7.22
N THR A 374 -29.57 -6.80 -6.93
CA THR A 374 -29.42 -5.94 -5.75
C THR A 374 -29.14 -4.51 -6.20
N ILE A 375 -29.66 -3.54 -5.47
CA ILE A 375 -29.49 -2.11 -5.73
C ILE A 375 -28.93 -1.48 -4.47
N ASP A 376 -27.90 -0.68 -4.60
CA ASP A 376 -27.31 0.09 -3.51
C ASP A 376 -27.42 1.59 -3.80
N TYR A 377 -27.84 2.35 -2.79
CA TYR A 377 -27.73 3.79 -2.76
C TYR A 377 -26.85 4.19 -1.59
N SER A 378 -25.77 4.92 -1.85
CA SER A 378 -24.90 5.46 -0.82
C SER A 378 -24.70 6.96 -0.96
N ALA A 379 -24.58 7.63 0.18
CA ALA A 379 -24.37 9.07 0.27
C ALA A 379 -23.34 9.39 1.35
N ASP A 380 -22.34 10.17 0.97
CA ASP A 380 -21.21 10.54 1.81
C ASP A 380 -21.08 12.06 1.87
N ILE A 381 -20.67 12.57 3.03
CA ILE A 381 -20.27 13.96 3.22
C ILE A 381 -18.90 13.99 3.91
N SER A 382 -18.02 14.85 3.42
CA SER A 382 -16.75 15.12 4.08
C SER A 382 -16.44 16.61 4.09
N GLN A 383 -15.78 17.05 5.16
CA GLN A 383 -15.19 18.38 5.28
C GLN A 383 -13.71 18.23 5.59
N ASN A 384 -12.88 18.80 4.74
CA ASN A 384 -11.42 18.85 4.89
C ASN A 384 -10.96 20.28 5.09
N ASN A 385 -9.95 20.50 5.93
CA ASN A 385 -9.25 21.77 6.02
C ASN A 385 -7.74 21.56 6.14
N LEU A 386 -6.99 22.59 5.77
CA LEU A 386 -5.53 22.61 5.89
C LEU A 386 -5.06 23.95 6.47
N ASN A 387 -4.31 23.88 7.57
CA ASN A 387 -3.66 25.00 8.19
C ASN A 387 -2.14 24.84 8.08
N CYS A 388 -1.41 25.95 8.08
CA CYS A 388 0.05 25.92 8.12
C CYS A 388 0.63 27.21 8.74
N THR A 389 1.95 27.21 8.96
CA THR A 389 2.70 28.35 9.48
C THR A 389 3.25 29.29 8.40
N LEU A 390 2.88 29.07 7.12
CA LEU A 390 3.30 29.96 6.03
C LEU A 390 2.59 31.30 6.12
N ASP A 391 3.31 32.39 5.82
CA ASP A 391 2.73 33.70 5.70
C ASP A 391 1.72 33.75 4.55
N LYS A 392 0.64 34.50 4.73
CA LYS A 392 -0.45 34.68 3.74
C LYS A 392 -1.13 33.39 3.32
N TRP A 393 -1.25 32.41 4.23
CA TRP A 393 -2.01 31.19 3.98
C TRP A 393 -3.52 31.42 4.09
N GLY A 394 -4.26 31.00 3.06
CA GLY A 394 -5.71 31.23 2.96
C GLY A 394 -6.60 30.27 3.75
N TYR A 395 -6.05 29.33 4.53
CA TYR A 395 -6.79 28.33 5.32
C TYR A 395 -7.87 27.59 4.51
N PRO A 396 -7.51 26.90 3.43
CA PRO A 396 -8.48 26.31 2.53
C PRO A 396 -9.35 25.24 3.22
N GLN A 397 -10.61 25.20 2.81
CA GLN A 397 -11.59 24.21 3.23
C GLN A 397 -12.28 23.62 2.01
N ARG A 398 -12.52 22.31 2.04
CA ARG A 398 -13.26 21.58 1.02
C ARG A 398 -14.40 20.81 1.65
N ILE A 399 -15.61 21.04 1.16
CA ILE A 399 -16.79 20.20 1.46
C ILE A 399 -17.06 19.37 0.23
N THR A 400 -17.12 18.04 0.40
CA THR A 400 -17.44 17.11 -0.68
C THR A 400 -18.67 16.32 -0.31
N PHE A 401 -19.64 16.31 -1.20
CA PHE A 401 -20.83 15.48 -1.13
C PHE A 401 -20.84 14.50 -2.31
N LEU A 402 -20.94 13.21 -1.99
CA LEU A 402 -20.93 12.12 -2.95
C LEU A 402 -22.22 11.33 -2.85
N GLN A 403 -22.81 10.99 -3.99
CA GLN A 403 -23.95 10.06 -4.06
C GLN A 403 -23.64 8.97 -5.09
N SER A 404 -23.85 7.72 -4.73
CA SER A 404 -23.67 6.60 -5.62
C SER A 404 -24.95 5.77 -5.71
N LEU A 405 -25.35 5.48 -6.92
CA LEU A 405 -26.39 4.49 -7.21
C LEU A 405 -25.75 3.34 -7.96
N SER A 406 -25.88 2.14 -7.42
CA SER A 406 -25.30 0.92 -7.99
C SER A 406 -26.36 -0.14 -8.17
N ALA A 407 -26.27 -0.90 -9.24
CA ALA A 407 -27.10 -2.07 -9.49
C ALA A 407 -26.20 -3.26 -9.81
N LYS A 408 -26.38 -4.37 -9.12
CA LYS A 408 -25.66 -5.64 -9.34
C LYS A 408 -26.64 -6.75 -9.63
N TYR A 409 -26.44 -7.40 -10.77
CA TYR A 409 -27.07 -8.67 -11.09
C TYR A 409 -26.07 -9.80 -11.02
N SER A 410 -26.33 -10.85 -10.24
CA SER A 410 -25.41 -11.97 -10.07
C SER A 410 -26.15 -13.30 -10.21
N SER A 411 -26.04 -13.93 -11.37
CA SER A 411 -26.52 -15.29 -11.62
C SER A 411 -25.39 -16.31 -11.42
N GLY A 412 -25.69 -17.62 -11.54
CA GLY A 412 -24.66 -18.66 -11.42
C GLY A 412 -23.47 -18.50 -12.36
N ARG A 413 -23.63 -17.87 -13.53
CA ARG A 413 -22.58 -17.71 -14.55
C ARG A 413 -22.19 -16.26 -14.83
N ILE A 414 -23.06 -15.30 -14.55
CA ILE A 414 -22.87 -13.89 -14.95
C ILE A 414 -22.97 -13.00 -13.72
N THR A 415 -22.00 -12.14 -13.54
CA THR A 415 -22.09 -10.99 -12.63
C THR A 415 -21.95 -9.71 -13.45
N ALA A 416 -22.89 -8.81 -13.34
CA ALA A 416 -22.88 -7.51 -14.01
C ALA A 416 -23.18 -6.41 -12.97
N ILE A 417 -22.41 -5.34 -13.01
CA ILE A 417 -22.53 -4.20 -12.09
C ILE A 417 -22.51 -2.93 -12.91
N ALA A 418 -23.46 -2.03 -12.64
CA ALA A 418 -23.48 -0.67 -13.15
C ALA A 418 -23.53 0.30 -11.97
N ARG A 419 -22.74 1.38 -12.01
CA ARG A 419 -22.67 2.39 -10.97
C ARG A 419 -22.61 3.78 -11.58
N GLY A 420 -23.35 4.71 -10.99
CA GLY A 420 -23.23 6.13 -11.23
C GLY A 420 -22.81 6.83 -9.94
N LEU A 421 -21.65 7.48 -9.92
CA LEU A 421 -21.19 8.31 -8.82
C LEU A 421 -21.34 9.78 -9.19
N TRP A 422 -22.18 10.51 -8.46
CA TRP A 422 -22.26 11.95 -8.55
C TRP A 422 -21.49 12.60 -7.42
N THR A 423 -20.62 13.54 -7.76
CA THR A 423 -19.79 14.27 -6.81
C THR A 423 -20.08 15.77 -6.92
N ASN A 424 -20.24 16.40 -5.78
CA ASN A 424 -20.36 17.85 -5.62
C ASN A 424 -19.28 18.31 -4.64
N CYS A 425 -18.41 19.19 -5.10
CA CYS A 425 -17.25 19.70 -4.36
C CYS A 425 -17.32 21.20 -4.25
N LEU A 426 -17.20 21.71 -3.03
CA LEU A 426 -17.17 23.14 -2.73
C LEU A 426 -15.89 23.48 -1.99
N ASP A 427 -15.01 24.26 -2.62
CA ASP A 427 -13.80 24.81 -2.00
C ASP A 427 -14.06 26.23 -1.53
N ARG A 428 -13.53 26.57 -0.36
CA ARG A 428 -13.56 27.92 0.22
C ARG A 428 -12.19 28.26 0.79
N GLU A 429 -11.82 29.51 0.67
CA GLU A 429 -10.62 30.09 1.24
C GLU A 429 -10.99 31.23 2.18
N ASN A 430 -10.45 31.23 3.42
CA ASN A 430 -10.68 32.32 4.35
C ASN A 430 -9.76 33.49 4.00
N GLY A 431 -10.33 34.59 3.51
CA GLY A 431 -9.59 35.80 3.14
C GLY A 431 -9.32 35.97 1.65
N GLY A 432 -9.77 35.02 0.79
CA GLY A 432 -9.76 35.13 -0.65
C GLY A 432 -11.16 35.24 -1.24
N GLU A 433 -11.31 35.88 -2.39
CA GLU A 433 -12.58 35.99 -3.12
C GLU A 433 -12.98 34.66 -3.82
N GLY A 434 -12.19 33.58 -3.68
CA GLY A 434 -12.37 32.33 -4.41
C GLY A 434 -13.23 31.30 -3.70
N SER A 435 -14.50 31.15 -4.13
CA SER A 435 -15.23 29.89 -3.94
C SER A 435 -15.22 29.11 -5.24
N ARG A 436 -14.86 27.83 -5.18
CA ARG A 436 -14.88 26.94 -6.32
C ARG A 436 -15.97 25.89 -6.13
N HIS A 437 -16.77 25.67 -7.14
CA HIS A 437 -17.84 24.68 -7.14
C HIS A 437 -17.69 23.75 -8.35
N GLU A 438 -17.50 22.46 -8.10
CA GLU A 438 -17.35 21.44 -9.14
C GLU A 438 -18.38 20.33 -8.95
N GLN A 439 -19.04 19.96 -10.05
CA GLN A 439 -19.99 18.84 -10.08
C GLN A 439 -19.59 17.89 -11.20
N ARG A 440 -19.55 16.58 -10.90
CA ARG A 440 -19.18 15.56 -11.89
C ARG A 440 -19.98 14.28 -11.68
N LEU A 441 -20.37 13.67 -12.79
CA LEU A 441 -20.89 12.31 -12.84
C LEU A 441 -19.78 11.37 -13.33
N SER A 442 -19.51 10.32 -12.56
CA SER A 442 -18.50 9.31 -12.84
C SER A 442 -19.18 7.94 -12.95
N PRO A 443 -19.53 7.51 -14.17
CA PRO A 443 -20.15 6.21 -14.39
C PRO A 443 -19.09 5.09 -14.45
N SER A 444 -19.52 3.88 -14.10
CA SER A 444 -18.76 2.65 -14.29
C SER A 444 -19.65 1.46 -14.59
N VAL A 445 -19.13 0.50 -15.34
CA VAL A 445 -19.79 -0.77 -15.64
C VAL A 445 -18.74 -1.87 -15.59
N SER A 446 -19.08 -2.97 -14.94
CA SER A 446 -18.25 -4.18 -14.95
C SER A 446 -19.11 -5.42 -15.20
N MET A 447 -18.50 -6.42 -15.83
CA MET A 447 -19.15 -7.70 -16.11
C MET A 447 -18.13 -8.82 -16.02
N SER A 448 -18.56 -9.94 -15.46
CA SER A 448 -17.82 -11.21 -15.57
C SER A 448 -18.74 -12.34 -15.97
N VAL A 449 -18.16 -13.28 -16.73
CA VAL A 449 -18.86 -14.48 -17.23
C VAL A 449 -18.00 -15.70 -16.95
N ARG A 450 -18.56 -16.69 -16.22
CA ARG A 450 -17.95 -18.01 -16.08
C ARG A 450 -18.23 -18.83 -17.34
N VAL A 451 -17.17 -19.04 -18.13
CA VAL A 451 -17.26 -19.76 -19.41
C VAL A 451 -17.30 -21.27 -19.18
N LEU A 452 -16.48 -21.73 -18.24
CA LEU A 452 -16.41 -23.14 -17.86
C LEU A 452 -16.91 -23.32 -16.43
N ASP A 453 -17.57 -24.46 -16.18
CA ASP A 453 -18.06 -24.80 -14.86
C ASP A 453 -16.89 -25.00 -13.86
N ASN A 454 -17.19 -24.95 -12.57
CA ASN A 454 -16.21 -25.07 -11.47
C ASN A 454 -15.11 -24.00 -11.46
N ASN A 455 -15.40 -22.77 -11.92
CA ASN A 455 -14.47 -21.64 -11.96
C ASN A 455 -13.20 -21.87 -12.81
N ARG A 456 -13.23 -22.85 -13.71
CA ARG A 456 -12.06 -23.18 -14.54
C ARG A 456 -11.66 -22.08 -15.50
N LEU A 457 -12.63 -21.25 -15.94
CA LEU A 457 -12.34 -20.08 -16.77
C LEU A 457 -13.43 -19.02 -16.58
N MET A 458 -13.02 -17.83 -16.23
CA MET A 458 -13.87 -16.64 -16.14
C MET A 458 -13.28 -15.53 -17.02
N LEU A 459 -14.13 -14.91 -17.82
CA LEU A 459 -13.80 -13.67 -18.54
C LEU A 459 -14.39 -12.49 -17.79
N ARG A 460 -13.68 -11.35 -17.77
CA ARG A 460 -14.12 -10.12 -17.15
C ARG A 460 -13.81 -8.92 -18.02
N ALA A 461 -14.66 -7.91 -17.92
CA ALA A 461 -14.43 -6.62 -18.56
C ALA A 461 -15.02 -5.51 -17.70
N PHE A 462 -14.37 -4.35 -17.68
CA PHE A 462 -14.95 -3.17 -17.05
C PHE A 462 -14.56 -1.88 -17.81
N TRP A 463 -15.41 -0.90 -17.66
CA TRP A 463 -15.14 0.49 -17.97
C TRP A 463 -15.48 1.37 -16.77
N LYS A 464 -14.62 2.34 -16.45
CA LYS A 464 -14.78 3.25 -15.33
C LYS A 464 -14.29 4.64 -15.70
N ASN A 465 -15.09 5.64 -15.36
CA ASN A 465 -14.70 7.05 -15.39
C ASN A 465 -14.57 7.56 -13.96
N THR A 466 -13.52 8.32 -13.69
CA THR A 466 -13.28 8.97 -12.39
C THR A 466 -12.69 10.34 -12.61
N PHE A 467 -12.80 11.22 -11.62
CA PHE A 467 -12.08 12.48 -11.63
C PHE A 467 -11.42 12.74 -10.28
N ARG A 468 -10.42 13.61 -10.27
CA ARG A 468 -9.68 14.02 -9.09
C ARG A 468 -9.67 15.54 -8.99
N MET A 469 -10.10 16.07 -7.86
CA MET A 469 -9.92 17.49 -7.53
C MET A 469 -8.45 17.80 -7.32
N PRO A 470 -7.97 18.99 -7.70
CA PRO A 470 -6.64 19.44 -7.32
C PRO A 470 -6.47 19.43 -5.80
N THR A 471 -5.28 19.11 -5.32
CA THR A 471 -4.93 19.12 -3.89
C THR A 471 -4.72 20.54 -3.39
N PHE A 472 -4.73 20.72 -2.07
CA PHE A 472 -4.50 22.06 -1.53
C PHE A 472 -3.08 22.57 -1.82
N ASN A 473 -2.07 21.70 -1.89
CA ASN A 473 -0.74 22.10 -2.32
C ASN A 473 -0.71 22.50 -3.80
N GLU A 474 -1.43 21.82 -4.68
CA GLU A 474 -1.51 22.17 -6.09
C GLU A 474 -2.18 23.54 -6.32
N LEU A 475 -3.17 23.85 -5.49
CA LEU A 475 -3.90 25.13 -5.60
C LEU A 475 -3.18 26.30 -4.89
N TYR A 476 -2.74 26.08 -3.65
CA TYR A 476 -2.45 27.18 -2.72
C TYR A 476 -1.02 27.22 -2.22
N TYR A 477 -0.13 26.26 -2.59
CA TYR A 477 1.24 26.28 -2.11
C TYR A 477 1.99 27.51 -2.64
N TYR A 478 2.60 28.27 -1.73
CA TYR A 478 3.25 29.53 -2.03
C TYR A 478 4.24 29.45 -3.21
N HIS A 479 4.11 30.35 -4.19
CA HIS A 479 4.86 30.43 -5.45
C HIS A 479 4.71 29.26 -6.44
N ILE A 480 4.09 28.14 -6.08
CA ILE A 480 3.98 26.95 -6.93
C ILE A 480 2.51 26.68 -7.30
N GLY A 481 1.61 26.89 -6.35
CA GLY A 481 0.18 26.65 -6.52
C GLY A 481 -0.45 27.55 -7.58
N THR A 482 -1.51 27.06 -8.17
CA THR A 482 -2.33 27.77 -9.17
C THR A 482 -3.80 27.54 -8.85
N ASP A 483 -4.51 28.61 -8.58
CA ASP A 483 -5.89 28.59 -8.06
C ASP A 483 -6.94 28.19 -9.10
N ASN A 484 -6.65 28.26 -10.40
CA ASN A 484 -7.56 27.96 -11.50
C ASN A 484 -7.37 26.58 -12.15
N LEU A 485 -6.73 25.64 -11.46
CA LEU A 485 -6.51 24.27 -11.99
C LEU A 485 -7.84 23.55 -12.19
N LEU A 486 -7.99 22.87 -13.33
CA LEU A 486 -9.10 21.99 -13.62
C LEU A 486 -8.91 20.63 -12.92
N PRO A 487 -10.01 19.93 -12.56
CA PRO A 487 -9.92 18.55 -12.11
C PRO A 487 -9.39 17.62 -13.19
N GLU A 488 -8.54 16.67 -12.81
CA GLU A 488 -8.08 15.61 -13.72
C GLU A 488 -9.20 14.58 -13.94
N THR A 489 -9.39 14.13 -15.17
CA THR A 489 -10.34 13.08 -15.52
C THR A 489 -9.61 11.83 -15.99
N THR A 490 -10.04 10.67 -15.48
CA THR A 490 -9.48 9.37 -15.86
C THR A 490 -10.57 8.48 -16.42
N SER A 491 -10.35 7.91 -17.60
CA SER A 491 -11.18 6.85 -18.19
C SER A 491 -10.37 5.59 -18.36
N GLN A 492 -10.87 4.46 -17.87
CA GLN A 492 -10.15 3.18 -17.86
C GLN A 492 -11.03 2.07 -18.44
N TRP A 493 -10.45 1.25 -19.33
CA TRP A 493 -11.05 0.04 -19.89
C TRP A 493 -10.16 -1.15 -19.57
N ASN A 494 -10.75 -2.26 -19.28
CA ASN A 494 -10.06 -3.52 -18.99
C ASN A 494 -10.83 -4.70 -19.58
N ILE A 495 -10.07 -5.67 -20.08
CA ILE A 495 -10.57 -7.00 -20.42
C ILE A 495 -9.58 -8.01 -19.86
N GLY A 496 -10.08 -9.08 -19.24
CA GLY A 496 -9.23 -10.07 -18.61
C GLY A 496 -9.83 -11.45 -18.57
N ALA A 497 -8.97 -12.40 -18.28
CA ALA A 497 -9.32 -13.80 -18.07
C ALA A 497 -8.69 -14.29 -16.76
N VAL A 498 -9.44 -15.10 -16.02
CA VAL A 498 -8.98 -15.75 -14.79
C VAL A 498 -9.28 -17.23 -14.90
N THR A 499 -8.30 -18.05 -14.53
CA THR A 499 -8.46 -19.51 -14.52
C THR A 499 -7.98 -20.08 -13.20
N GLU A 500 -8.68 -21.12 -12.73
CA GLU A 500 -8.33 -21.88 -11.55
C GLU A 500 -8.46 -23.36 -11.84
N HIS A 501 -7.40 -24.12 -11.58
CA HIS A 501 -7.36 -25.56 -11.76
C HIS A 501 -6.74 -26.25 -10.56
N SER A 502 -7.35 -27.36 -10.14
CA SER A 502 -6.79 -28.27 -9.15
C SER A 502 -6.74 -29.67 -9.75
N PHE A 503 -5.55 -30.26 -9.78
CA PHE A 503 -5.28 -31.58 -10.33
C PHE A 503 -4.88 -32.52 -9.20
N GLY A 504 -5.56 -33.67 -9.09
CA GLY A 504 -5.27 -34.67 -8.08
C GLY A 504 -5.70 -34.27 -6.66
N THR A 505 -5.50 -35.15 -5.71
CA THR A 505 -5.69 -34.93 -4.26
C THR A 505 -4.56 -35.61 -3.49
N GLY A 506 -4.15 -35.03 -2.35
CA GLY A 506 -3.05 -35.58 -1.55
C GLY A 506 -1.68 -35.33 -2.19
N VAL A 507 -0.78 -36.32 -2.06
CA VAL A 507 0.56 -36.25 -2.67
C VAL A 507 0.45 -36.26 -4.18
N GLY A 508 1.19 -35.36 -4.83
CA GLY A 508 1.13 -35.15 -6.29
C GLY A 508 0.08 -34.12 -6.72
N SER A 509 -0.77 -33.61 -5.81
CA SER A 509 -1.76 -32.59 -6.16
C SER A 509 -1.11 -31.29 -6.58
N LEU A 510 -1.69 -30.64 -7.60
CA LEU A 510 -1.26 -29.37 -8.13
C LEU A 510 -2.46 -28.41 -8.15
N ALA A 511 -2.34 -27.27 -7.49
CA ALA A 511 -3.27 -26.15 -7.59
C ALA A 511 -2.63 -25.02 -8.41
N LEU A 512 -3.34 -24.51 -9.40
CA LEU A 512 -2.92 -23.44 -10.28
C LEU A 512 -4.02 -22.40 -10.37
N MET A 513 -3.65 -21.13 -10.16
CA MET A 513 -4.46 -19.97 -10.44
C MET A 513 -3.68 -19.00 -11.30
N ALA A 514 -4.27 -18.53 -12.39
CA ALA A 514 -3.66 -17.54 -13.26
C ALA A 514 -4.69 -16.49 -13.68
N SER A 515 -4.24 -15.25 -13.84
CA SER A 515 -5.03 -14.18 -14.42
C SER A 515 -4.18 -13.35 -15.40
N ALA A 516 -4.85 -12.84 -16.43
CA ALA A 516 -4.27 -11.90 -17.38
C ALA A 516 -5.30 -10.82 -17.68
N ASP A 517 -4.90 -9.54 -17.55
CA ASP A 517 -5.73 -8.37 -17.74
C ASP A 517 -5.06 -7.38 -18.67
N ALA A 518 -5.64 -7.12 -19.83
CA ALA A 518 -5.24 -6.08 -20.74
C ALA A 518 -6.06 -4.81 -20.49
N TYR A 519 -5.43 -3.66 -20.54
CA TYR A 519 -6.08 -2.40 -20.20
C TYR A 519 -5.63 -1.22 -21.06
N VAL A 520 -6.50 -0.22 -21.13
CA VAL A 520 -6.20 1.12 -21.63
C VAL A 520 -6.76 2.13 -20.67
N ALA A 521 -5.97 3.12 -20.30
CA ALA A 521 -6.38 4.25 -19.48
C ALA A 521 -5.99 5.57 -20.17
N LYS A 522 -6.84 6.58 -20.00
CA LYS A 522 -6.58 7.96 -20.45
C LYS A 522 -6.76 8.88 -19.26
N VAL A 523 -5.77 9.76 -19.04
CA VAL A 523 -5.87 10.87 -18.09
C VAL A 523 -5.84 12.15 -18.87
N GLU A 524 -6.85 12.98 -18.69
CA GLU A 524 -6.98 14.32 -19.30
C GLU A 524 -6.84 15.38 -18.21
N ASP A 525 -6.39 16.57 -18.61
CA ASP A 525 -6.13 17.72 -17.74
C ASP A 525 -5.18 17.40 -16.57
N LYS A 526 -4.21 16.51 -16.82
CA LYS A 526 -3.27 16.09 -15.78
C LYS A 526 -2.48 17.28 -15.25
N ILE A 527 -2.47 17.43 -13.93
CA ILE A 527 -1.75 18.47 -13.24
C ILE A 527 -0.29 18.07 -13.11
N VAL A 528 0.59 18.91 -13.62
CA VAL A 528 2.03 18.74 -13.59
C VAL A 528 2.71 20.02 -13.13
N ALA A 529 3.83 19.87 -12.41
CA ALA A 529 4.69 20.99 -12.11
C ALA A 529 5.61 21.25 -13.31
N ILE A 530 5.62 22.46 -13.82
CA ILE A 530 6.52 22.88 -14.90
C ILE A 530 7.34 24.09 -14.46
N PRO A 531 8.59 24.24 -14.95
CA PRO A 531 9.34 25.48 -14.75
C PRO A 531 8.65 26.62 -15.49
N PHE A 532 8.21 27.61 -14.73
CA PHE A 532 7.64 28.85 -15.27
C PHE A 532 8.74 29.82 -15.74
N ASN A 533 9.84 29.85 -15.00
CA ASN A 533 11.10 30.50 -15.33
C ASN A 533 12.27 29.76 -14.68
N MET A 534 13.50 30.28 -14.74
CA MET A 534 14.69 29.64 -14.15
C MET A 534 14.61 29.40 -12.63
N PHE A 535 13.68 30.07 -11.93
CA PHE A 535 13.60 30.06 -10.46
C PHE A 535 12.26 29.58 -9.90
N VAL A 536 11.18 29.55 -10.72
CA VAL A 536 9.82 29.30 -10.26
C VAL A 536 9.18 28.15 -11.04
N TRP A 537 8.68 27.17 -10.31
CA TRP A 537 7.82 26.11 -10.82
C TRP A 537 6.35 26.50 -10.61
N ARG A 538 5.49 26.11 -11.51
CA ARG A 538 4.04 26.36 -11.43
C ARG A 538 3.25 25.09 -11.75
N MET A 539 2.18 24.86 -11.01
CA MET A 539 1.23 23.79 -11.32
C MET A 539 0.34 24.20 -12.49
N MET A 540 0.18 23.31 -13.47
CA MET A 540 -0.66 23.55 -14.65
C MET A 540 -1.33 22.27 -15.15
N ASN A 541 -2.51 22.41 -15.75
CA ASN A 541 -3.18 21.34 -16.49
C ASN A 541 -2.66 21.29 -17.93
N LEU A 542 -1.59 20.55 -18.17
CA LEU A 542 -0.97 20.50 -19.50
C LEU A 542 -0.92 19.11 -20.10
N ALA A 543 -1.04 18.05 -19.28
CA ALA A 543 -0.72 16.73 -19.75
C ALA A 543 -1.95 15.90 -20.08
N LYS A 544 -1.95 15.29 -21.26
CA LYS A 544 -2.77 14.13 -21.58
C LYS A 544 -1.88 12.91 -21.56
N VAL A 545 -2.27 11.91 -20.77
CA VAL A 545 -1.52 10.65 -20.67
C VAL A 545 -2.40 9.51 -21.15
N ARG A 546 -1.86 8.68 -22.01
CA ARG A 546 -2.47 7.41 -22.40
C ARG A 546 -1.60 6.26 -21.93
N THR A 547 -2.17 5.37 -21.12
CA THR A 547 -1.52 4.15 -20.69
C THR A 547 -2.21 2.95 -21.32
N SER A 548 -1.43 1.99 -21.81
CA SER A 548 -1.91 0.67 -22.22
C SER A 548 -0.96 -0.38 -21.69
N GLY A 549 -1.48 -1.54 -21.33
CA GLY A 549 -0.64 -2.58 -20.75
C GLY A 549 -1.36 -3.90 -20.53
N VAL A 550 -0.59 -4.83 -19.95
CA VAL A 550 -1.04 -6.17 -19.59
C VAL A 550 -0.48 -6.51 -18.21
N ASP A 551 -1.33 -6.96 -17.32
CA ASP A 551 -0.95 -7.49 -16.00
C ASP A 551 -1.21 -9.00 -15.98
N ILE A 552 -0.20 -9.78 -15.59
CA ILE A 552 -0.28 -11.24 -15.48
C ILE A 552 0.07 -11.64 -14.05
N THR A 553 -0.75 -12.50 -13.46
CA THR A 553 -0.53 -13.05 -12.13
C THR A 553 -0.68 -14.56 -12.18
N THR A 554 0.26 -15.30 -11.61
CA THR A 554 0.21 -16.76 -11.53
C THR A 554 0.57 -17.22 -10.13
N ASN A 555 -0.21 -18.13 -9.57
CA ASN A 555 0.06 -18.78 -8.29
C ASN A 555 -0.08 -20.29 -8.49
N MET A 556 0.94 -21.02 -8.06
CA MET A 556 0.99 -22.48 -8.16
C MET A 556 1.40 -23.05 -6.81
N ALA A 557 0.79 -24.15 -6.43
CA ALA A 557 1.19 -24.94 -5.27
C ALA A 557 1.15 -26.44 -5.64
N TRP A 558 2.27 -27.10 -5.45
CA TRP A 558 2.45 -28.51 -5.75
C TRP A 558 2.84 -29.30 -4.50
N GLN A 559 2.02 -30.27 -4.09
CA GLN A 559 2.30 -31.18 -3.00
C GLN A 559 3.20 -32.31 -3.48
N ALA A 560 4.51 -32.07 -3.59
CA ALA A 560 5.45 -33.02 -4.18
C ALA A 560 5.60 -34.32 -3.35
N ALA A 561 5.52 -34.22 -2.00
CA ALA A 561 5.51 -35.35 -1.09
C ALA A 561 4.74 -34.98 0.18
N ARG A 562 4.51 -35.95 1.11
CA ARG A 562 3.72 -35.71 2.35
C ARG A 562 4.14 -34.48 3.16
N ARG A 563 5.44 -34.13 3.15
CA ARG A 563 6.01 -33.01 3.91
C ARG A 563 6.82 -32.05 3.04
N HIS A 564 6.64 -32.12 1.72
CA HIS A 564 7.32 -31.26 0.76
C HIS A 564 6.30 -30.61 -0.15
N ARG A 565 6.14 -29.31 -0.03
CA ARG A 565 5.27 -28.50 -0.85
C ARG A 565 6.11 -27.41 -1.55
N LEU A 566 5.93 -27.31 -2.85
CA LEU A 566 6.53 -26.27 -3.67
C LEU A 566 5.47 -25.25 -4.04
N THR A 567 5.80 -23.98 -3.88
CA THR A 567 4.93 -22.86 -4.24
C THR A 567 5.65 -21.95 -5.22
N LEU A 568 4.90 -21.39 -6.16
CA LEU A 568 5.38 -20.37 -7.09
C LEU A 568 4.33 -19.26 -7.17
N SER A 569 4.76 -18.03 -6.93
CA SER A 569 3.96 -16.83 -7.17
C SER A 569 4.73 -15.95 -8.16
N ALA A 570 4.13 -15.63 -9.29
CA ALA A 570 4.76 -14.81 -10.31
C ALA A 570 3.79 -13.70 -10.75
N ASN A 571 4.28 -12.49 -10.77
CA ASN A 571 3.58 -11.30 -11.23
C ASN A 571 4.43 -10.60 -12.29
N TYR A 572 3.80 -10.22 -13.38
CA TYR A 572 4.44 -9.48 -14.46
C TYR A 572 3.50 -8.39 -14.96
N SER A 573 4.04 -7.22 -15.21
CA SER A 573 3.30 -6.11 -15.80
C SER A 573 4.09 -5.46 -16.91
N PHE A 574 3.46 -5.35 -18.06
CA PHE A 574 3.88 -4.49 -19.14
C PHE A 574 2.99 -3.25 -19.18
N GLN A 575 3.58 -2.05 -19.17
CA GLN A 575 2.83 -0.79 -19.24
C GLN A 575 3.52 0.23 -20.15
N ARG A 576 2.78 0.78 -21.08
CA ARG A 576 3.22 1.87 -21.91
C ARG A 576 2.41 3.12 -21.61
N ALA A 577 2.95 3.98 -20.73
CA ALA A 577 2.32 5.23 -20.31
C ALA A 577 2.95 6.41 -21.05
N GLN A 578 2.23 7.01 -21.99
CA GLN A 578 2.78 7.97 -22.93
C GLN A 578 2.19 9.36 -22.76
N ASN A 579 3.06 10.36 -22.90
CA ASN A 579 2.63 11.75 -23.07
C ASN A 579 1.91 11.91 -24.42
N ARG A 580 0.66 12.36 -24.37
CA ARG A 580 -0.20 12.63 -25.54
C ARG A 580 -0.74 14.07 -25.55
N SER A 581 -0.02 15.00 -24.90
CA SER A 581 -0.47 16.39 -24.72
C SER A 581 -0.47 17.17 -26.01
N ASN A 582 0.67 17.32 -26.66
CA ASN A 582 0.83 18.12 -27.87
C ASN A 582 1.56 17.32 -28.97
N PRO A 583 0.88 16.99 -30.09
CA PRO A 583 1.50 16.24 -31.18
C PRO A 583 2.75 16.91 -31.80
N SER A 584 2.85 18.23 -31.71
CA SER A 584 4.01 18.97 -32.24
C SER A 584 5.18 19.04 -31.25
N SER A 585 5.02 18.55 -30.02
CA SER A 585 6.10 18.54 -29.03
C SER A 585 7.06 17.40 -29.29
N PRO A 586 8.39 17.60 -29.18
CA PRO A 586 9.37 16.51 -29.24
C PRO A 586 9.14 15.42 -28.18
N ASN A 587 8.43 15.75 -27.09
CA ASN A 587 8.10 14.82 -26.01
C ASN A 587 6.82 14.00 -26.26
N TYR A 588 6.17 14.18 -27.40
CA TYR A 588 4.95 13.45 -27.75
C TYR A 588 5.25 11.97 -27.98
N GLY A 589 4.54 11.11 -27.28
CA GLY A 589 4.73 9.66 -27.36
C GLY A 589 5.79 9.11 -26.39
N ASN A 590 6.55 9.96 -25.71
CA ASN A 590 7.52 9.53 -24.70
C ASN A 590 6.82 8.90 -23.50
N GLN A 591 7.50 7.91 -22.91
CA GLN A 591 7.09 7.31 -21.63
C GLN A 591 7.09 8.38 -20.53
N ILE A 592 6.10 8.42 -19.67
CA ILE A 592 6.07 9.37 -18.56
C ILE A 592 7.17 9.05 -17.52
N VAL A 593 7.62 10.06 -16.82
CA VAL A 593 8.73 10.00 -15.86
C VAL A 593 8.49 8.95 -14.76
N TYR A 594 9.56 8.30 -14.31
CA TYR A 594 9.55 7.29 -13.23
C TYR A 594 8.56 6.15 -13.44
N THR A 595 8.21 5.83 -14.69
CA THR A 595 7.28 4.74 -15.01
C THR A 595 8.01 3.72 -15.87
N PRO A 596 8.45 2.57 -15.32
CA PRO A 596 9.08 1.51 -16.07
C PRO A 596 8.07 0.88 -17.04
N GLN A 597 8.52 0.30 -18.14
CA GLN A 597 7.64 -0.43 -19.04
C GLN A 597 7.38 -1.85 -18.53
N ASN A 598 8.38 -2.49 -17.96
CA ASN A 598 8.26 -3.85 -17.42
C ASN A 598 8.56 -3.87 -15.93
N THR A 599 7.73 -4.55 -15.16
CA THR A 599 7.95 -4.87 -13.76
C THR A 599 7.61 -6.32 -13.51
N PHE A 600 8.35 -6.98 -12.63
CA PHE A 600 8.09 -8.36 -12.29
C PHE A 600 8.45 -8.66 -10.84
N ALA A 601 7.79 -9.68 -10.27
CA ALA A 601 8.16 -10.30 -9.01
C ALA A 601 7.84 -11.80 -9.09
N VAL A 602 8.82 -12.63 -8.76
CA VAL A 602 8.70 -14.08 -8.75
C VAL A 602 9.19 -14.60 -7.41
N THR A 603 8.34 -15.33 -6.70
CA THR A 603 8.67 -15.97 -5.44
C THR A 603 8.48 -17.47 -5.56
N ALA A 604 9.54 -18.23 -5.28
CA ALA A 604 9.52 -19.68 -5.17
C ALA A 604 9.68 -20.08 -3.69
N GLY A 605 8.78 -20.92 -3.19
CA GLY A 605 8.81 -21.44 -1.83
C GLY A 605 8.95 -22.96 -1.82
N TRP A 606 9.75 -23.46 -0.87
CA TRP A 606 9.86 -24.87 -0.57
C TRP A 606 9.59 -25.10 0.91
N GLU A 607 8.37 -25.52 1.22
CA GLU A 607 8.00 -25.95 2.56
C GLU A 607 8.52 -27.39 2.78
N ASN A 608 9.27 -27.60 3.87
CA ASN A 608 9.89 -28.89 4.18
C ASN A 608 10.01 -29.09 5.70
N PRO A 609 10.33 -30.31 6.20
CA PRO A 609 10.35 -30.59 7.63
C PRO A 609 11.41 -29.84 8.43
N TRP A 610 12.44 -29.31 7.80
CA TRP A 610 13.57 -28.67 8.48
C TRP A 610 13.37 -27.15 8.60
N ALA A 611 13.17 -26.49 7.47
CA ALA A 611 12.89 -25.05 7.40
C ALA A 611 12.34 -24.70 6.02
N ASP A 612 11.31 -23.87 5.93
CA ASP A 612 10.83 -23.35 4.67
C ASP A 612 11.89 -22.43 4.05
N VAL A 613 12.16 -22.63 2.77
CA VAL A 613 13.07 -21.82 1.97
C VAL A 613 12.25 -21.00 0.99
N ILE A 614 12.40 -19.69 1.03
CA ILE A 614 11.67 -18.78 0.16
C ILE A 614 12.71 -17.93 -0.59
N VAL A 615 12.61 -17.93 -1.91
CA VAL A 615 13.46 -17.11 -2.78
C VAL A 615 12.57 -16.18 -3.57
N THR A 616 12.85 -14.89 -3.50
CA THR A 616 12.15 -13.85 -4.26
C THR A 616 13.11 -13.17 -5.20
N VAL A 617 12.69 -12.94 -6.43
CA VAL A 617 13.39 -12.10 -7.41
C VAL A 617 12.38 -11.08 -7.92
N ASP A 618 12.66 -9.81 -7.71
CA ASP A 618 11.83 -8.74 -8.25
C ASP A 618 12.68 -7.67 -8.95
N GLY A 619 12.03 -6.90 -9.82
CA GLY A 619 12.74 -5.88 -10.55
C GLY A 619 11.88 -5.10 -11.52
N MET A 620 12.52 -4.14 -12.15
CA MET A 620 11.94 -3.30 -13.19
C MET A 620 12.97 -2.91 -14.24
N ASP A 621 12.50 -2.55 -15.42
CA ASP A 621 13.36 -2.09 -16.50
C ASP A 621 13.76 -0.60 -16.35
N GLU A 622 14.37 -0.07 -17.39
CA GLU A 622 14.82 1.32 -17.46
C GLU A 622 13.64 2.31 -17.38
N ARG A 623 13.93 3.50 -16.88
CA ARG A 623 12.97 4.60 -16.75
C ARG A 623 13.66 5.95 -16.88
N TRP A 624 12.87 7.00 -17.07
CA TRP A 624 13.36 8.34 -17.33
C TRP A 624 13.00 9.27 -16.17
N THR A 625 13.88 10.21 -15.86
CA THR A 625 13.65 11.23 -14.82
C THR A 625 13.01 12.50 -15.36
N THR A 626 13.09 12.72 -16.69
CA THR A 626 12.46 13.86 -17.37
C THR A 626 11.67 13.39 -18.59
N ASN A 627 10.77 14.24 -19.09
CA ASN A 627 9.94 13.93 -20.26
C ASN A 627 10.72 13.98 -21.59
N GLU A 628 11.89 14.61 -21.61
CA GLU A 628 12.71 14.81 -22.81
C GLU A 628 13.47 13.56 -23.24
N HIS A 629 13.63 12.58 -22.33
CA HIS A 629 14.35 11.33 -22.58
C HIS A 629 15.79 11.55 -23.10
N SER A 630 16.48 12.55 -22.56
CA SER A 630 17.88 12.78 -22.90
C SER A 630 18.79 11.71 -22.24
N ASN A 631 19.95 11.44 -22.83
CA ASN A 631 20.87 10.39 -22.35
C ASN A 631 21.27 10.51 -20.88
N GLY A 632 21.34 11.72 -20.31
CA GLY A 632 21.67 11.95 -18.91
C GLY A 632 20.49 11.76 -17.95
N THR A 633 19.27 11.51 -18.44
CA THR A 633 18.06 11.40 -17.63
C THR A 633 17.51 9.98 -17.55
N ARG A 634 18.20 9.01 -18.15
CA ARG A 634 17.88 7.60 -18.10
C ARG A 634 18.37 6.98 -16.80
N MET A 635 17.53 6.20 -16.14
CA MET A 635 17.86 5.34 -15.02
C MET A 635 17.84 3.89 -15.49
N ASP A 636 18.90 3.15 -15.17
CA ASP A 636 18.99 1.73 -15.53
C ASP A 636 17.95 0.88 -14.79
N GLY A 637 17.56 -0.21 -15.43
CA GLY A 637 16.75 -1.25 -14.79
C GLY A 637 17.56 -2.03 -13.77
N PHE A 638 16.86 -2.69 -12.87
CA PHE A 638 17.47 -3.55 -11.85
C PHE A 638 16.62 -4.78 -11.60
N ALA A 639 17.27 -5.80 -11.05
CA ALA A 639 16.64 -6.93 -10.39
C ALA A 639 17.40 -7.18 -9.09
N GLU A 640 16.66 -7.48 -8.03
CA GLU A 640 17.22 -7.90 -6.74
C GLU A 640 16.73 -9.31 -6.40
N MET A 641 17.47 -10.00 -5.54
CA MET A 641 17.18 -11.36 -5.10
C MET A 641 17.24 -11.42 -3.59
N ASP A 642 16.18 -11.94 -2.99
CA ASP A 642 16.04 -12.14 -1.56
C ASP A 642 15.93 -13.64 -1.22
N ILE A 643 16.47 -14.03 -0.08
CA ILE A 643 16.30 -15.38 0.47
C ILE A 643 15.83 -15.26 1.91
N THR A 644 14.73 -15.97 2.22
CA THR A 644 14.20 -16.10 3.57
C THR A 644 14.15 -17.57 3.97
N LEU A 645 14.69 -17.86 5.16
CA LEU A 645 14.58 -19.14 5.83
C LEU A 645 13.58 -18.98 6.98
N ARG A 646 12.59 -19.86 7.06
CA ARG A 646 11.55 -19.86 8.08
C ARG A 646 11.44 -21.20 8.77
N ARG A 647 11.35 -21.18 10.10
CA ARG A 647 11.04 -22.37 10.88
C ARG A 647 9.94 -22.11 11.89
N SER A 648 8.89 -22.91 11.81
CA SER A 648 7.83 -22.93 12.80
C SER A 648 8.12 -24.02 13.85
N PHE A 649 7.91 -23.70 15.13
CA PHE A 649 8.07 -24.64 16.24
C PHE A 649 7.07 -24.29 17.37
N SER A 650 6.90 -25.19 18.32
CA SER A 650 6.10 -24.94 19.51
C SER A 650 7.02 -24.52 20.66
N LEU A 651 6.69 -23.42 21.32
CA LEU A 651 7.40 -22.89 22.46
C LEU A 651 6.40 -22.61 23.58
N TRP A 652 6.50 -23.31 24.71
CA TRP A 652 5.56 -23.19 25.85
C TRP A 652 4.08 -23.29 25.49
N GLY A 653 3.73 -24.17 24.54
CA GLY A 653 2.37 -24.34 24.06
C GLY A 653 1.88 -23.30 23.04
N ALA A 654 2.66 -22.27 22.76
CA ALA A 654 2.38 -21.30 21.69
C ALA A 654 3.11 -21.68 20.41
N ARG A 655 2.53 -21.33 19.26
CA ARG A 655 3.22 -21.44 17.96
C ARG A 655 4.24 -20.31 17.86
N ALA A 656 5.50 -20.64 17.71
CA ALA A 656 6.58 -19.71 17.46
C ALA A 656 7.10 -19.87 16.02
N VAL A 657 7.52 -18.77 15.41
CA VAL A 657 8.12 -18.74 14.08
C VAL A 657 9.40 -17.94 14.16
N ALA A 658 10.49 -18.51 13.67
CA ALA A 658 11.78 -17.83 13.51
C ALA A 658 12.04 -17.63 12.01
N ASP A 659 12.31 -16.40 11.62
CA ASP A 659 12.65 -16.01 10.26
C ASP A 659 14.07 -15.45 10.21
N ALA A 660 14.82 -15.83 9.19
CA ALA A 660 16.10 -15.22 8.84
C ALA A 660 16.07 -14.86 7.35
N ALA A 661 16.31 -13.59 7.03
CA ALA A 661 16.26 -13.11 5.66
C ALA A 661 17.55 -12.39 5.27
N VAL A 662 17.99 -12.60 4.04
CA VAL A 662 19.01 -11.79 3.37
C VAL A 662 18.34 -11.13 2.20
N LEU A 663 18.21 -9.81 2.27
CA LEU A 663 17.64 -8.98 1.22
C LEU A 663 18.76 -8.52 0.28
N ASN A 664 18.42 -8.34 -0.99
CA ASN A 664 19.37 -7.96 -2.04
C ASN A 664 20.68 -8.80 -2.00
N LEU A 665 20.55 -10.12 -2.03
CA LEU A 665 21.67 -11.08 -1.95
C LEU A 665 22.79 -10.81 -2.97
N THR A 666 22.45 -10.20 -4.09
CA THR A 666 23.38 -9.87 -5.18
C THR A 666 24.11 -8.54 -5.00
N ASP A 667 23.84 -7.81 -3.90
CA ASP A 667 24.39 -6.47 -3.60
C ASP A 667 24.20 -5.50 -4.80
N ARG A 668 23.02 -5.56 -5.43
CA ARG A 668 22.71 -4.70 -6.57
C ARG A 668 22.50 -3.27 -6.10
N GLN A 669 23.29 -2.35 -6.65
CA GLN A 669 23.14 -0.91 -6.39
C GLN A 669 22.18 -0.29 -7.41
N TYR A 670 21.15 0.36 -6.93
CA TYR A 670 20.13 1.00 -7.78
C TYR A 670 19.44 2.15 -7.06
N ASP A 671 18.80 3.02 -7.83
CA ASP A 671 17.92 4.07 -7.35
C ASP A 671 16.49 3.79 -7.82
N ILE A 672 15.48 4.00 -6.99
CA ILE A 672 14.07 4.05 -7.44
C ILE A 672 13.70 5.47 -7.86
N VAL A 673 14.14 6.45 -7.11
CA VAL A 673 14.09 7.87 -7.45
C VAL A 673 15.53 8.36 -7.65
N ALA A 674 15.79 9.10 -8.71
CA ALA A 674 17.14 9.54 -9.05
C ALA A 674 17.83 10.23 -7.87
N HIS A 675 19.06 9.85 -7.62
CA HIS A 675 19.90 10.32 -6.52
C HIS A 675 19.41 9.94 -5.11
N TYR A 676 18.51 8.97 -5.02
CA TYR A 676 18.11 8.31 -3.78
C TYR A 676 18.54 6.84 -3.85
N PRO A 677 19.81 6.54 -3.54
CA PRO A 677 20.30 5.17 -3.57
C PRO A 677 19.53 4.29 -2.60
N MET A 678 19.23 3.08 -3.04
CA MET A 678 18.58 2.05 -2.22
C MET A 678 19.64 1.27 -1.44
N PRO A 679 19.26 0.67 -0.29
CA PRO A 679 20.17 -0.21 0.44
C PRO A 679 20.59 -1.41 -0.43
N GLY A 680 21.90 -1.70 -0.45
CA GLY A 680 22.48 -2.86 -1.11
C GLY A 680 22.43 -4.13 -0.26
#